data_1321169e538912eafcd48902794855cf
#
_entry.id   1321169e538912eafcd48902794855cf
#
_cell.length_a   1.000
_cell.length_b   1.000
_cell.length_c   1.000
_cell.angle_alpha   90.00
_cell.angle_beta   90.00
_cell.angle_gamma   90.00
#
_symmetry.space_group_name_H-M   'P 1'
#
loop_
_entity.id
_entity.type
_entity.pdbx_description
1 polymer ?
#
loop_
_entity_poly.entity_id
_entity_poly.type
_entity_poly.pdbx_seq_one_letter_code
_entity_poly.pdbx_strand_id
1 'polypeptide(L)'
;MSRLEVALPSFRPPVPLDIFSCPIPPTSSGDELSLTDGNSYNYSGSQIPPEALMKIFTYTSLTGYGTQEDVDSGRITGMIFVSERDNLELLYISIRQNDVNPPREIVHSLADIFRRSPFHGVRMEDTGCFADNHLIYVSTKERATERRQPWTAVYRTNLMTGETGRLTPRAHADLSPSVSPCGKKIAVASFEGNEGWDGAIEDQRTDIYVMNVEDPYDRRLVVKNGGWPTWGSDNIIFFHRKGDSRWGVHRADIANGGVTPVTPDNIDAFTPAAIDATTVAVVTIRQNSKSSDLNEEAKYRHIEIFCSTGEQEPIRITQITCPTTDHFNPFVIVDPKIGDGKRIGYHRSTSEALDNDEGEIRRQFQIVTSPDPEIGLFRVGGGFPTFSKNGSRLAFVDNDFKIVWVLDNGRLNIACELYENSVFSPVWDQNDRSDKLYVCIGPSFSAVETVNIHVIQNVSRYRRQLEQLTDGFNNAFPSSSPDGKQIVYRSTRDGYKNLYIMDAVKGVTKGRKPKRLTDGDWTDTQCQWSPKGNWIVFSSNRDKPPGTPEKDHGLDSGYFAVYLVNPNDPTVVVRVIASGNDLGGHVNHPFFSPDGLSIVVTSDLAAVSVDPISLPIITHSARPYGDIFTFDIDPVNITENDDRVKPKVFNRITHSRFENSTGTWTNSPARKVKASRDLLNDEELKEKDFTKVACPYRGGCN
;
A
#
# COMPACT_ATOMS: atom_id res chain seq x y z
N MET A 1 8.92 27.62 -12.27
CA MET A 1 9.28 27.00 -10.98
C MET A 1 9.48 25.52 -11.25
N SER A 2 10.50 24.89 -10.68
CA SER A 2 10.63 23.42 -10.73
C SER A 2 9.48 22.83 -9.91
N ARG A 3 8.76 21.87 -10.48
CA ARG A 3 7.70 21.13 -9.78
C ARG A 3 8.31 20.45 -8.55
N LEU A 4 7.69 20.58 -7.39
CA LEU A 4 8.07 19.82 -6.20
C LEU A 4 7.66 18.36 -6.37
N GLU A 5 8.47 17.44 -5.84
CA GLU A 5 8.22 16.01 -5.92
C GLU A 5 8.38 15.37 -4.53
N VAL A 6 7.59 14.32 -4.29
CA VAL A 6 7.69 13.50 -3.08
C VAL A 6 8.14 12.10 -3.49
N ALA A 7 9.27 11.66 -2.92
CA ALA A 7 9.65 10.26 -2.93
C ALA A 7 8.96 9.54 -1.78
N LEU A 8 8.34 8.40 -2.08
CA LEU A 8 7.67 7.57 -1.11
C LEU A 8 8.15 6.12 -1.22
N PRO A 9 8.38 5.44 -0.11
CA PRO A 9 8.62 4.01 -0.11
C PRO A 9 7.34 3.25 -0.42
N SER A 10 7.52 2.05 -0.96
CA SER A 10 6.42 1.15 -1.24
C SER A 10 6.68 -0.17 -0.53
N PHE A 11 5.90 -0.44 0.50
CA PHE A 11 5.89 -1.74 1.19
C PHE A 11 5.02 -2.73 0.42
N ARG A 12 5.46 -3.06 -0.80
CA ARG A 12 4.78 -3.96 -1.72
C ARG A 12 5.55 -5.25 -1.89
N PRO A 13 4.89 -6.31 -2.36
CA PRO A 13 5.63 -7.44 -2.91
C PRO A 13 6.70 -6.95 -3.90
N PRO A 14 7.92 -7.45 -3.82
CA PRO A 14 9.00 -7.02 -4.72
C PRO A 14 8.75 -7.40 -6.18
N VAL A 15 7.85 -8.34 -6.42
CA VAL A 15 7.49 -8.85 -7.75
C VAL A 15 6.14 -8.32 -8.20
N PRO A 16 5.98 -7.94 -9.48
CA PRO A 16 4.69 -7.55 -10.03
C PRO A 16 3.65 -8.64 -9.85
N LEU A 17 2.43 -8.20 -9.65
CA LEU A 17 1.26 -9.06 -9.68
C LEU A 17 0.66 -8.99 -11.08
N ASP A 18 0.26 -10.15 -11.62
CA ASP A 18 -0.47 -10.24 -12.87
C ASP A 18 -1.71 -11.11 -12.73
N ILE A 19 -2.63 -10.94 -13.66
CA ILE A 19 -3.89 -11.69 -13.69
C ILE A 19 -3.75 -12.86 -14.64
N PHE A 20 -4.13 -14.02 -14.13
CA PHE A 20 -4.13 -15.30 -14.84
C PHE A 20 -5.51 -15.95 -14.77
N SER A 21 -5.71 -16.96 -15.58
CA SER A 21 -6.90 -17.83 -15.52
C SER A 21 -6.59 -19.26 -15.88
N CYS A 22 -7.37 -20.19 -15.34
CA CYS A 22 -7.32 -21.61 -15.72
C CYS A 22 -8.72 -22.23 -15.80
N PRO A 23 -8.90 -23.32 -16.56
CA PRO A 23 -10.16 -24.07 -16.62
C PRO A 23 -10.47 -24.77 -15.29
N ILE A 24 -11.68 -25.30 -15.17
CA ILE A 24 -12.17 -26.07 -14.01
C ILE A 24 -12.50 -27.49 -14.44
N PRO A 25 -11.76 -28.50 -13.97
CA PRO A 25 -10.45 -28.45 -13.32
C PRO A 25 -9.31 -28.25 -14.35
N PRO A 26 -8.15 -27.73 -13.93
CA PRO A 26 -6.96 -27.76 -14.78
C PRO A 26 -6.36 -29.17 -14.80
N THR A 27 -5.64 -29.49 -15.86
CA THR A 27 -4.96 -30.78 -16.06
C THR A 27 -3.45 -30.69 -15.96
N SER A 28 -2.90 -29.51 -16.21
CA SER A 28 -1.46 -29.23 -16.20
C SER A 28 -1.14 -27.75 -15.97
N SER A 29 0.11 -27.45 -15.76
CA SER A 29 0.61 -26.06 -15.70
C SER A 29 0.38 -25.27 -17.00
N GLY A 30 0.34 -25.95 -18.15
CA GLY A 30 0.07 -25.34 -19.45
C GLY A 30 -1.36 -24.82 -19.65
N ASP A 31 -2.29 -25.14 -18.75
CA ASP A 31 -3.67 -24.68 -18.81
C ASP A 31 -3.86 -23.25 -18.29
N GLU A 32 -2.84 -22.71 -17.60
CA GLU A 32 -2.83 -21.33 -17.11
C GLU A 32 -2.60 -20.36 -18.27
N LEU A 33 -3.45 -19.35 -18.38
CA LEU A 33 -3.36 -18.28 -19.36
C LEU A 33 -3.12 -16.94 -18.67
N SER A 34 -2.11 -16.18 -19.13
CA SER A 34 -1.93 -14.79 -18.72
C SER A 34 -3.02 -13.91 -19.35
N LEU A 35 -3.64 -13.06 -18.53
CA LEU A 35 -4.68 -12.12 -18.96
C LEU A 35 -4.20 -10.66 -18.99
N THR A 36 -3.05 -10.35 -18.42
CA THR A 36 -2.45 -9.00 -18.39
C THR A 36 -1.01 -9.04 -18.92
N ASP A 37 -0.48 -7.86 -19.22
CA ASP A 37 0.73 -7.66 -20.01
C ASP A 37 2.06 -7.69 -19.21
N GLY A 38 2.03 -7.92 -17.91
CA GLY A 38 3.23 -7.96 -17.04
C GLY A 38 3.89 -6.61 -16.78
N ASN A 39 3.31 -5.52 -17.26
CA ASN A 39 3.97 -4.21 -17.24
C ASN A 39 3.75 -3.41 -15.95
N SER A 40 2.95 -3.92 -15.00
CA SER A 40 2.62 -3.22 -13.77
C SER A 40 2.15 -4.19 -12.69
N TYR A 41 1.65 -3.66 -11.58
CA TYR A 41 0.87 -4.42 -10.60
C TYR A 41 -0.58 -4.46 -11.08
N ASN A 42 -1.05 -5.65 -11.51
CA ASN A 42 -2.38 -5.90 -12.02
C ASN A 42 -3.09 -6.91 -11.11
N TYR A 43 -4.27 -6.56 -10.59
CA TYR A 43 -5.00 -7.39 -9.63
C TYR A 43 -6.49 -7.06 -9.57
N SER A 44 -7.26 -7.83 -8.79
CA SER A 44 -8.70 -7.66 -8.59
C SER A 44 -9.48 -7.58 -9.90
N GLY A 45 -9.25 -8.55 -10.78
CA GLY A 45 -9.92 -8.65 -12.08
C GLY A 45 -11.39 -9.07 -11.95
N SER A 46 -12.21 -8.64 -12.92
CA SER A 46 -13.58 -9.08 -13.12
C SER A 46 -13.93 -9.04 -14.60
N GLN A 47 -14.62 -10.07 -15.09
CA GLN A 47 -15.06 -10.10 -16.49
C GLN A 47 -16.12 -9.02 -16.75
N ILE A 48 -16.03 -8.35 -17.90
CA ILE A 48 -17.06 -7.46 -18.41
C ILE A 48 -18.11 -8.31 -19.14
N PRO A 49 -19.38 -8.29 -18.70
CA PRO A 49 -20.44 -8.99 -19.43
C PRO A 49 -20.58 -8.49 -20.88
N PRO A 50 -20.95 -9.38 -21.84
CA PRO A 50 -21.09 -9.01 -23.24
C PRO A 50 -21.92 -7.74 -23.50
N GLU A 51 -23.07 -7.64 -22.84
CA GLU A 51 -23.96 -6.48 -22.97
C GLU A 51 -23.32 -5.17 -22.47
N ALA A 52 -22.57 -5.23 -21.36
CA ALA A 52 -21.85 -4.08 -20.82
C ALA A 52 -20.70 -3.68 -21.74
N LEU A 53 -19.98 -4.65 -22.30
CA LEU A 53 -18.88 -4.42 -23.23
C LEU A 53 -19.36 -3.71 -24.51
N MET A 54 -20.50 -4.12 -25.07
CA MET A 54 -21.09 -3.46 -26.23
C MET A 54 -21.49 -2.00 -25.95
N LYS A 55 -21.98 -1.70 -24.75
CA LYS A 55 -22.26 -0.31 -24.32
C LYS A 55 -20.97 0.51 -24.22
N ILE A 56 -19.90 -0.07 -23.70
CA ILE A 56 -18.58 0.57 -23.64
C ILE A 56 -18.04 0.89 -25.03
N PHE A 57 -18.29 0.05 -26.04
CA PHE A 57 -17.89 0.29 -27.42
C PHE A 57 -18.61 1.48 -28.09
N THR A 58 -19.67 2.01 -27.50
CA THR A 58 -20.30 3.23 -28.01
C THR A 58 -19.47 4.52 -27.75
N TYR A 59 -18.51 4.46 -26.84
CA TYR A 59 -17.63 5.59 -26.58
C TYR A 59 -16.62 5.82 -27.70
N THR A 60 -16.36 7.08 -28.01
CA THR A 60 -15.57 7.49 -29.18
C THR A 60 -14.16 6.88 -29.23
N SER A 61 -13.56 6.65 -28.07
CA SER A 61 -12.23 6.02 -27.94
C SER A 61 -12.23 4.54 -28.31
N LEU A 62 -13.39 3.89 -28.31
CA LEU A 62 -13.55 2.44 -28.48
C LEU A 62 -14.53 2.07 -29.63
N THR A 63 -15.05 3.05 -30.36
CA THR A 63 -15.95 2.80 -31.49
C THR A 63 -15.26 1.98 -32.57
N GLY A 64 -15.92 0.87 -32.99
CA GLY A 64 -15.42 0.00 -34.05
C GLY A 64 -14.44 -1.10 -33.58
N TYR A 65 -14.24 -1.27 -32.29
CA TYR A 65 -13.38 -2.35 -31.76
C TYR A 65 -13.93 -3.74 -31.97
N GLY A 66 -15.26 -3.91 -31.98
CA GLY A 66 -15.88 -5.20 -32.18
C GLY A 66 -17.38 -5.11 -32.46
N THR A 67 -17.92 -6.18 -33.00
CA THR A 67 -19.35 -6.38 -33.22
C THR A 67 -19.96 -7.24 -32.11
N GLN A 68 -21.31 -7.28 -32.05
CA GLN A 68 -22.02 -8.17 -31.14
C GLN A 68 -21.60 -9.64 -31.35
N GLU A 69 -21.44 -10.08 -32.60
CA GLU A 69 -21.00 -11.43 -32.95
C GLU A 69 -19.58 -11.75 -32.46
N ASP A 70 -18.66 -10.76 -32.46
CA ASP A 70 -17.29 -10.93 -31.95
C ASP A 70 -17.30 -11.14 -30.44
N VAL A 71 -18.17 -10.42 -29.73
CA VAL A 71 -18.31 -10.53 -28.29
C VAL A 71 -19.02 -11.82 -27.89
N ASP A 72 -20.13 -12.17 -28.53
CA ASP A 72 -20.92 -13.38 -28.23
C ASP A 72 -20.14 -14.68 -28.54
N SER A 73 -19.27 -14.66 -29.56
CA SER A 73 -18.39 -15.78 -29.88
C SER A 73 -17.14 -15.88 -29.01
N GLY A 74 -16.88 -14.91 -28.15
CA GLY A 74 -15.65 -14.83 -27.35
C GLY A 74 -14.40 -14.50 -28.17
N ARG A 75 -14.55 -14.05 -29.44
CA ARG A 75 -13.42 -13.49 -30.21
C ARG A 75 -12.89 -12.23 -29.54
N ILE A 76 -13.78 -11.41 -29.01
CA ILE A 76 -13.43 -10.25 -28.20
C ILE A 76 -14.00 -10.42 -26.80
N THR A 77 -13.16 -10.22 -25.79
CA THR A 77 -13.54 -10.26 -24.37
C THR A 77 -13.07 -8.99 -23.68
N GLY A 78 -13.76 -8.62 -22.59
CA GLY A 78 -13.40 -7.48 -21.75
C GLY A 78 -13.16 -7.89 -20.31
N MET A 79 -12.22 -7.24 -19.66
CA MET A 79 -11.95 -7.37 -18.24
C MET A 79 -11.78 -5.98 -17.62
N ILE A 80 -12.34 -5.79 -16.43
CA ILE A 80 -12.02 -4.63 -15.58
C ILE A 80 -11.10 -5.11 -14.46
N PHE A 81 -10.10 -4.33 -14.14
CA PHE A 81 -9.10 -4.70 -13.13
C PHE A 81 -8.42 -3.47 -12.56
N VAL A 82 -7.79 -3.62 -11.41
CA VAL A 82 -6.97 -2.58 -10.81
C VAL A 82 -5.56 -2.66 -11.38
N SER A 83 -4.99 -1.50 -11.74
CA SER A 83 -3.61 -1.41 -12.19
C SER A 83 -2.94 -0.13 -11.69
N GLU A 84 -1.62 -0.20 -11.54
CA GLU A 84 -0.78 0.94 -11.15
C GLU A 84 0.10 1.43 -12.31
N ARG A 85 -0.26 1.11 -13.55
CA ARG A 85 0.59 1.37 -14.74
C ARG A 85 0.94 2.83 -14.97
N ASP A 86 0.01 3.73 -14.70
CA ASP A 86 0.18 5.18 -14.97
C ASP A 86 -0.05 6.02 -13.71
N ASN A 87 -0.52 5.40 -12.61
CA ASN A 87 -0.94 6.10 -11.42
C ASN A 87 -0.85 5.18 -10.19
N LEU A 88 -1.29 5.69 -9.03
CA LEU A 88 -1.66 4.83 -7.94
C LEU A 88 -2.93 4.05 -8.35
N GLU A 89 -3.26 3.01 -7.64
CA GLU A 89 -4.32 2.03 -7.89
C GLU A 89 -5.62 2.59 -8.47
N LEU A 90 -5.78 2.46 -9.79
CA LEU A 90 -6.98 2.85 -10.51
C LEU A 90 -7.55 1.67 -11.29
N LEU A 91 -8.83 1.77 -11.63
CA LEU A 91 -9.50 0.79 -12.49
C LEU A 91 -9.19 1.04 -13.97
N TYR A 92 -8.87 -0.04 -14.65
CA TYR A 92 -8.62 -0.10 -16.08
C TYR A 92 -9.55 -1.13 -16.71
N ILE A 93 -9.88 -0.88 -17.97
CA ILE A 93 -10.59 -1.82 -18.83
C ILE A 93 -9.61 -2.34 -19.87
N SER A 94 -9.46 -3.68 -19.92
CA SER A 94 -8.77 -4.39 -20.97
C SER A 94 -9.78 -4.95 -21.95
N ILE A 95 -9.52 -4.75 -23.24
CA ILE A 95 -10.23 -5.35 -24.36
C ILE A 95 -9.25 -6.27 -25.07
N ARG A 96 -9.58 -7.57 -25.11
CA ARG A 96 -8.70 -8.61 -25.64
C ARG A 96 -9.30 -9.26 -26.88
N GLN A 97 -8.53 -9.26 -27.95
CA GLN A 97 -8.82 -9.97 -29.17
C GLN A 97 -8.16 -11.35 -29.13
N ASN A 98 -8.97 -12.42 -29.09
CA ASN A 98 -8.54 -13.81 -28.82
C ASN A 98 -8.36 -14.67 -30.08
N ASP A 99 -8.66 -14.14 -31.27
CA ASP A 99 -8.56 -14.83 -32.56
C ASP A 99 -7.24 -14.60 -33.29
N VAL A 100 -6.34 -13.81 -32.69
CA VAL A 100 -4.97 -13.56 -33.16
C VAL A 100 -3.94 -14.20 -32.24
N ASN A 101 -2.77 -14.53 -32.75
CA ASN A 101 -1.70 -15.14 -31.97
C ASN A 101 -0.39 -14.35 -32.14
N PRO A 102 0.17 -13.76 -31.06
CA PRO A 102 -0.39 -13.70 -29.70
C PRO A 102 -1.66 -12.85 -29.63
N PRO A 103 -2.56 -13.07 -28.63
CA PRO A 103 -3.73 -12.26 -28.43
C PRO A 103 -3.36 -10.78 -28.28
N ARG A 104 -4.14 -9.91 -28.93
CA ARG A 104 -3.94 -8.45 -28.84
C ARG A 104 -4.76 -7.88 -27.70
N GLU A 105 -4.14 -7.10 -26.86
CA GLU A 105 -4.78 -6.43 -25.72
C GLU A 105 -4.66 -4.90 -25.85
N ILE A 106 -5.72 -4.21 -25.46
CA ILE A 106 -5.78 -2.75 -25.39
C ILE A 106 -6.35 -2.39 -24.03
N VAL A 107 -5.65 -1.51 -23.31
CA VAL A 107 -5.98 -1.14 -21.94
C VAL A 107 -6.26 0.36 -21.86
N HIS A 108 -7.39 0.73 -21.26
CA HIS A 108 -7.81 2.11 -21.04
C HIS A 108 -8.17 2.34 -19.57
N SER A 109 -7.83 3.52 -19.04
CA SER A 109 -8.34 3.95 -17.73
C SER A 109 -9.83 4.32 -17.83
N LEU A 110 -10.55 4.28 -16.70
CA LEU A 110 -11.94 4.75 -16.68
C LEU A 110 -12.04 6.24 -17.06
N ALA A 111 -11.03 7.05 -16.71
CA ALA A 111 -10.98 8.46 -17.07
C ALA A 111 -10.86 8.69 -18.57
N ASP A 112 -10.19 7.79 -19.31
CA ASP A 112 -10.07 7.88 -20.77
C ASP A 112 -11.40 7.54 -21.47
N ILE A 113 -12.18 6.63 -20.90
CA ILE A 113 -13.47 6.20 -21.45
C ILE A 113 -14.56 7.19 -21.09
N PHE A 114 -14.70 7.53 -19.81
CA PHE A 114 -15.79 8.35 -19.26
C PHE A 114 -15.36 9.80 -19.02
N ARG A 115 -15.02 10.54 -20.07
CA ARG A 115 -14.44 11.90 -20.02
C ARG A 115 -15.25 12.96 -19.23
N ARG A 116 -16.52 12.74 -18.94
CA ARG A 116 -17.40 13.66 -18.18
C ARG A 116 -17.48 13.30 -16.70
N SER A 117 -16.79 12.29 -16.28
CA SER A 117 -16.91 11.76 -14.93
C SER A 117 -15.97 12.47 -13.93
N PRO A 118 -16.30 12.43 -12.65
CA PRO A 118 -15.45 12.92 -11.57
C PRO A 118 -14.17 12.06 -11.33
N PHE A 119 -13.68 11.34 -12.33
CA PHE A 119 -12.42 10.58 -12.31
C PHE A 119 -11.19 11.50 -12.32
N HIS A 120 -11.19 12.52 -11.45
CA HIS A 120 -10.07 13.46 -11.30
C HIS A 120 -9.63 13.50 -9.83
N GLY A 121 -8.39 13.94 -9.61
CA GLY A 121 -7.82 14.11 -8.29
C GLY A 121 -7.24 12.81 -7.69
N VAL A 122 -6.67 12.95 -6.51
CA VAL A 122 -6.01 11.84 -5.78
C VAL A 122 -7.07 10.89 -5.24
N ARG A 123 -7.02 9.66 -5.68
CA ARG A 123 -7.95 8.59 -5.28
C ARG A 123 -7.37 7.21 -5.54
N MET A 124 -7.92 6.23 -4.88
CA MET A 124 -7.81 4.81 -5.21
C MET A 124 -9.15 4.34 -5.77
N GLU A 125 -9.13 3.39 -6.69
CA GLU A 125 -10.31 2.69 -7.21
C GLU A 125 -10.09 1.19 -7.06
N ASP A 126 -11.14 0.44 -6.73
CA ASP A 126 -11.08 -1.00 -6.53
C ASP A 126 -12.39 -1.69 -6.91
N THR A 127 -12.33 -2.98 -7.14
CA THR A 127 -13.43 -3.92 -7.34
C THR A 127 -14.50 -3.41 -8.31
N GLY A 128 -14.28 -3.62 -9.60
CA GLY A 128 -15.27 -3.28 -10.63
C GLY A 128 -16.21 -4.46 -10.91
N CYS A 129 -17.53 -4.22 -10.90
CA CYS A 129 -18.56 -5.16 -11.34
C CYS A 129 -19.70 -4.44 -12.10
N PHE A 130 -20.58 -5.19 -12.73
CA PHE A 130 -21.58 -4.62 -13.65
C PHE A 130 -23.00 -5.00 -13.25
N ALA A 131 -23.91 -4.04 -13.32
CA ALA A 131 -25.33 -4.18 -13.07
C ALA A 131 -26.10 -3.49 -14.22
N ASP A 132 -26.73 -4.24 -15.11
CA ASP A 132 -27.47 -3.71 -16.26
C ASP A 132 -26.68 -2.65 -17.06
N ASN A 133 -27.04 -1.37 -16.87
CA ASN A 133 -26.42 -0.23 -17.53
C ASN A 133 -25.33 0.44 -16.68
N HIS A 134 -24.93 -0.14 -15.57
CA HIS A 134 -24.04 0.51 -14.61
C HIS A 134 -22.76 -0.29 -14.36
N LEU A 135 -21.65 0.42 -14.31
CA LEU A 135 -20.44 -0.01 -13.64
C LEU A 135 -20.52 0.34 -12.16
N ILE A 136 -20.35 -0.64 -11.29
CA ILE A 136 -20.31 -0.51 -9.83
C ILE A 136 -18.88 -0.71 -9.37
N TYR A 137 -18.34 0.21 -8.56
CA TYR A 137 -16.95 0.15 -8.12
C TYR A 137 -16.72 0.93 -6.82
N VAL A 138 -15.59 0.67 -6.16
CA VAL A 138 -15.13 1.42 -4.99
C VAL A 138 -14.24 2.58 -5.42
N SER A 139 -14.40 3.73 -4.78
CA SER A 139 -13.45 4.85 -4.91
C SER A 139 -13.29 5.59 -3.57
N THR A 140 -12.09 6.11 -3.33
CA THR A 140 -11.74 6.92 -2.16
C THR A 140 -11.69 8.42 -2.48
N LYS A 141 -12.36 8.87 -3.53
CA LYS A 141 -12.31 10.26 -4.00
C LYS A 141 -12.90 11.29 -3.03
N GLU A 142 -13.81 10.87 -2.15
CA GLU A 142 -14.46 11.73 -1.17
C GLU A 142 -13.97 11.40 0.24
N ARG A 143 -13.61 12.44 1.00
CA ARG A 143 -13.20 12.28 2.40
C ARG A 143 -14.35 11.75 3.24
N ALA A 144 -14.06 10.84 4.17
CA ALA A 144 -15.01 10.40 5.19
C ALA A 144 -15.38 11.55 6.14
N THR A 145 -16.56 11.46 6.74
CA THR A 145 -17.03 12.45 7.72
C THR A 145 -16.48 12.16 9.12
N GLU A 146 -16.22 10.88 9.39
CA GLU A 146 -15.72 10.42 10.67
C GLU A 146 -14.22 10.19 10.66
N ARG A 147 -13.65 10.28 11.84
CA ARG A 147 -12.24 10.01 12.09
C ARG A 147 -11.91 8.55 11.89
N ARG A 148 -10.75 8.24 11.26
CA ARG A 148 -10.26 6.88 11.01
C ARG A 148 -11.28 5.96 10.33
N GLN A 149 -12.23 6.55 9.67
CA GLN A 149 -13.13 5.85 8.79
C GLN A 149 -12.47 5.73 7.43
N PRO A 150 -12.45 4.55 6.79
CA PRO A 150 -12.01 4.41 5.42
C PRO A 150 -12.75 5.39 4.51
N TRP A 151 -12.02 5.99 3.54
CA TRP A 151 -12.66 6.91 2.58
C TRP A 151 -13.35 6.17 1.44
N THR A 152 -13.42 4.85 1.55
CA THR A 152 -14.05 4.00 0.55
C THR A 152 -15.54 4.21 0.50
N ALA A 153 -16.04 4.40 -0.71
CA ALA A 153 -17.46 4.41 -1.00
C ALA A 153 -17.71 3.68 -2.31
N VAL A 154 -18.85 3.04 -2.42
CA VAL A 154 -19.32 2.42 -3.66
C VAL A 154 -20.00 3.47 -4.52
N TYR A 155 -19.66 3.49 -5.79
CA TYR A 155 -20.19 4.36 -6.81
C TYR A 155 -20.82 3.54 -7.93
N ARG A 156 -21.78 4.13 -8.63
CA ARG A 156 -22.27 3.63 -9.92
C ARG A 156 -21.99 4.65 -11.01
N THR A 157 -21.52 4.19 -12.15
CA THR A 157 -21.39 4.99 -13.38
C THR A 157 -22.29 4.39 -14.44
N ASN A 158 -23.20 5.22 -14.99
CA ASN A 158 -24.05 4.79 -16.09
C ASN A 158 -23.21 4.63 -17.36
N LEU A 159 -23.24 3.45 -17.97
CA LEU A 159 -22.44 3.10 -19.15
C LEU A 159 -22.83 3.88 -20.41
N MET A 160 -24.05 4.43 -20.48
CA MET A 160 -24.51 5.20 -21.64
C MET A 160 -24.26 6.69 -21.51
N THR A 161 -24.37 7.25 -20.30
CA THR A 161 -24.26 8.71 -20.07
C THR A 161 -22.93 9.13 -19.46
N GLY A 162 -22.21 8.19 -18.81
CA GLY A 162 -21.01 8.47 -18.03
C GLY A 162 -21.30 9.17 -16.68
N GLU A 163 -22.59 9.36 -16.33
CA GLU A 163 -22.95 9.97 -15.05
C GLU A 163 -22.64 9.04 -13.89
N THR A 164 -22.02 9.61 -12.87
CA THR A 164 -21.60 8.86 -11.67
C THR A 164 -22.33 9.34 -10.44
N GLY A 165 -22.93 8.41 -9.71
CA GLY A 165 -23.58 8.62 -8.42
C GLY A 165 -22.95 7.77 -7.31
N ARG A 166 -22.92 8.33 -6.09
CA ARG A 166 -22.50 7.62 -4.87
C ARG A 166 -23.65 6.76 -4.36
N LEU A 167 -23.38 5.50 -4.02
CA LEU A 167 -24.34 4.56 -3.43
C LEU A 167 -24.18 4.44 -1.91
N THR A 168 -22.96 4.49 -1.39
CA THR A 168 -22.70 4.45 0.05
C THR A 168 -23.17 5.74 0.73
N PRO A 169 -23.97 5.69 1.81
CA PRO A 169 -24.32 6.86 2.61
C PRO A 169 -23.06 7.60 3.10
N ARG A 170 -23.15 8.94 3.26
CA ARG A 170 -21.96 9.76 3.58
C ARG A 170 -21.30 9.43 4.92
N ALA A 171 -22.11 8.94 5.89
CA ALA A 171 -21.62 8.58 7.22
C ALA A 171 -20.94 7.20 7.27
N HIS A 172 -20.94 6.43 6.18
CA HIS A 172 -20.46 5.06 6.17
C HIS A 172 -19.36 4.83 5.13
N ALA A 173 -18.63 3.74 5.31
CA ALA A 173 -17.63 3.25 4.37
C ALA A 173 -17.98 1.82 3.94
N ASP A 174 -17.98 1.57 2.64
CA ASP A 174 -18.28 0.27 2.05
C ASP A 174 -17.15 -0.20 1.16
N LEU A 175 -16.93 -1.52 1.13
CA LEU A 175 -15.92 -2.23 0.36
C LEU A 175 -16.56 -3.37 -0.43
N SER A 176 -15.78 -3.92 -1.38
CA SER A 176 -16.02 -5.20 -2.03
C SER A 176 -17.45 -5.38 -2.55
N PRO A 177 -17.97 -4.46 -3.38
CA PRO A 177 -19.30 -4.60 -3.94
C PRO A 177 -19.40 -5.82 -4.85
N SER A 178 -20.53 -6.52 -4.78
CA SER A 178 -20.87 -7.64 -5.66
C SER A 178 -22.31 -7.50 -6.13
N VAL A 179 -22.53 -7.70 -7.42
CA VAL A 179 -23.87 -7.58 -8.04
C VAL A 179 -24.51 -8.94 -8.12
N SER A 180 -25.82 -9.02 -7.78
CA SER A 180 -26.60 -10.25 -7.90
C SER A 180 -26.79 -10.68 -9.36
N PRO A 181 -27.02 -11.98 -9.65
CA PRO A 181 -27.22 -12.48 -11.01
C PRO A 181 -28.35 -11.77 -11.77
N CYS A 182 -29.40 -11.34 -11.09
CA CYS A 182 -30.48 -10.57 -11.72
C CYS A 182 -30.13 -9.10 -12.02
N GLY A 183 -28.94 -8.63 -11.65
CA GLY A 183 -28.48 -7.26 -11.90
C GLY A 183 -29.12 -6.18 -11.01
N LYS A 184 -30.04 -6.53 -10.07
CA LYS A 184 -30.86 -5.57 -9.33
C LYS A 184 -30.37 -5.26 -7.92
N LYS A 185 -29.56 -6.13 -7.33
CA LYS A 185 -29.08 -6.01 -5.95
C LYS A 185 -27.55 -5.90 -5.91
N ILE A 186 -27.07 -5.14 -4.93
CA ILE A 186 -25.64 -5.04 -4.61
C ILE A 186 -25.46 -5.48 -3.17
N ALA A 187 -24.51 -6.38 -2.93
CA ALA A 187 -24.00 -6.69 -1.61
C ALA A 187 -22.68 -5.94 -1.39
N VAL A 188 -22.47 -5.40 -0.20
CA VAL A 188 -21.25 -4.68 0.19
C VAL A 188 -20.77 -5.16 1.56
N ALA A 189 -19.46 -5.13 1.78
CA ALA A 189 -18.90 -5.19 3.13
C ALA A 189 -18.84 -3.77 3.68
N SER A 190 -19.55 -3.50 4.78
CA SER A 190 -19.73 -2.16 5.34
C SER A 190 -19.11 -2.05 6.73
N PHE A 191 -18.53 -0.89 7.02
CA PHE A 191 -18.08 -0.51 8.35
C PHE A 191 -19.20 0.13 9.19
N GLU A 192 -20.43 0.19 8.70
CA GLU A 192 -21.58 0.74 9.44
C GLU A 192 -21.73 0.08 10.82
N GLY A 193 -21.64 0.88 11.89
CA GLY A 193 -21.62 0.40 13.28
C GLY A 193 -20.22 -0.02 13.79
N ASN A 194 -19.19 0.04 12.97
CA ASN A 194 -17.80 -0.26 13.32
C ASN A 194 -16.86 0.90 12.92
N GLU A 195 -17.36 2.11 12.87
CA GLU A 195 -16.63 3.32 12.52
C GLU A 195 -15.59 3.68 13.60
N GLY A 196 -14.51 4.32 13.19
CA GLY A 196 -13.49 4.79 14.11
C GLY A 196 -12.61 3.69 14.69
N TRP A 197 -12.48 2.57 13.98
CA TRP A 197 -11.65 1.43 14.38
C TRP A 197 -10.18 1.83 14.67
N ASP A 198 -9.60 1.33 15.74
CA ASP A 198 -8.30 1.68 16.30
C ASP A 198 -7.46 0.45 16.71
N GLY A 199 -7.75 -0.71 16.12
CA GLY A 199 -7.10 -1.97 16.41
C GLY A 199 -6.03 -2.39 15.40
N ALA A 200 -5.62 -3.65 15.46
CA ALA A 200 -4.81 -4.28 14.45
C ALA A 200 -5.64 -4.50 13.16
N ILE A 201 -5.02 -4.38 12.00
CA ILE A 201 -5.70 -4.49 10.70
C ILE A 201 -6.44 -5.83 10.58
N GLU A 202 -5.84 -6.88 11.12
CA GLU A 202 -6.37 -8.24 11.12
C GLU A 202 -7.65 -8.39 11.97
N ASP A 203 -7.90 -7.44 12.87
CA ASP A 203 -9.10 -7.43 13.72
C ASP A 203 -10.22 -6.53 13.16
N GLN A 204 -9.99 -5.89 12.03
CA GLN A 204 -10.98 -5.07 11.36
C GLN A 204 -12.21 -5.89 10.97
N ARG A 205 -13.40 -5.38 11.26
CA ARG A 205 -14.69 -6.07 11.04
C ARG A 205 -15.59 -5.26 10.15
N THR A 206 -16.25 -5.98 9.26
CA THR A 206 -17.35 -5.45 8.44
C THR A 206 -18.58 -6.30 8.61
N ASP A 207 -19.74 -5.71 8.30
CA ASP A 207 -21.00 -6.40 8.19
C ASP A 207 -21.46 -6.38 6.72
N ILE A 208 -22.23 -7.37 6.27
CA ILE A 208 -22.71 -7.41 4.90
C ILE A 208 -24.10 -6.78 4.81
N TYR A 209 -24.19 -5.74 4.00
CA TYR A 209 -25.42 -5.07 3.65
C TYR A 209 -25.81 -5.37 2.20
N VAL A 210 -27.12 -5.45 1.94
CA VAL A 210 -27.69 -5.57 0.60
C VAL A 210 -28.56 -4.36 0.33
N MET A 211 -28.42 -3.78 -0.85
CA MET A 211 -29.20 -2.64 -1.34
C MET A 211 -29.63 -2.85 -2.79
N ASN A 212 -30.62 -2.09 -3.25
CA ASN A 212 -30.99 -2.06 -4.65
C ASN A 212 -30.04 -1.17 -5.46
N VAL A 213 -29.78 -1.53 -6.72
CA VAL A 213 -28.96 -0.72 -7.64
C VAL A 213 -29.61 0.65 -7.87
N GLU A 214 -30.93 0.73 -7.99
CA GLU A 214 -31.68 1.96 -8.28
C GLU A 214 -32.03 2.76 -7.02
N ASP A 215 -32.30 2.07 -5.90
CA ASP A 215 -32.58 2.68 -4.61
C ASP A 215 -31.61 2.21 -3.54
N PRO A 216 -30.42 2.86 -3.43
CA PRO A 216 -29.40 2.47 -2.48
C PRO A 216 -29.75 2.77 -1.01
N TYR A 217 -30.80 3.56 -0.76
CA TYR A 217 -31.22 3.92 0.60
C TYR A 217 -32.07 2.81 1.25
N ASP A 218 -32.60 1.87 0.47
CA ASP A 218 -33.25 0.65 0.97
C ASP A 218 -32.20 -0.45 1.27
N ARG A 219 -31.18 -0.08 2.06
CA ARG A 219 -30.11 -1.02 2.46
C ARG A 219 -30.47 -1.76 3.73
N ARG A 220 -30.22 -3.05 3.77
CA ARG A 220 -30.49 -3.90 4.92
C ARG A 220 -29.28 -4.74 5.30
N LEU A 221 -29.04 -4.87 6.60
CA LEU A 221 -28.07 -5.81 7.16
C LEU A 221 -28.55 -7.25 6.90
N VAL A 222 -27.70 -8.07 6.28
CA VAL A 222 -28.00 -9.49 6.00
C VAL A 222 -27.05 -10.45 6.74
N VAL A 223 -25.82 -10.03 7.00
CA VAL A 223 -24.83 -10.85 7.74
C VAL A 223 -24.02 -9.94 8.65
N LYS A 224 -23.90 -10.31 9.92
CA LYS A 224 -22.97 -9.71 10.88
C LYS A 224 -21.61 -10.39 10.80
N ASN A 225 -20.53 -9.63 10.98
CA ASN A 225 -19.16 -10.10 10.96
C ASN A 225 -18.88 -10.93 9.70
N GLY A 226 -18.92 -10.28 8.55
CA GLY A 226 -18.64 -10.89 7.26
C GLY A 226 -18.08 -9.87 6.28
N GLY A 227 -17.14 -10.31 5.45
CA GLY A 227 -16.49 -9.51 4.42
C GLY A 227 -16.49 -10.21 3.05
N TRP A 228 -16.14 -9.45 2.01
CA TRP A 228 -15.99 -9.96 0.65
C TRP A 228 -17.20 -10.76 0.14
N PRO A 229 -18.41 -10.17 0.10
CA PRO A 229 -19.59 -10.88 -0.36
C PRO A 229 -19.52 -11.19 -1.86
N THR A 230 -20.03 -12.36 -2.25
CA THR A 230 -20.19 -12.77 -3.65
C THR A 230 -21.50 -13.56 -3.83
N TRP A 231 -22.25 -13.26 -4.91
CA TRP A 231 -23.55 -13.86 -5.14
C TRP A 231 -23.48 -15.20 -5.85
N GLY A 232 -23.99 -16.25 -5.23
CA GLY A 232 -24.20 -17.56 -5.87
C GLY A 232 -25.58 -17.68 -6.55
N SER A 233 -26.55 -16.92 -6.09
CA SER A 233 -27.87 -16.72 -6.72
C SER A 233 -28.50 -15.45 -6.15
N ASP A 234 -29.69 -15.06 -6.58
CA ASP A 234 -30.37 -13.85 -6.06
C ASP A 234 -30.71 -13.87 -4.56
N ASN A 235 -30.54 -15.03 -3.92
CA ASN A 235 -30.77 -15.21 -2.48
C ASN A 235 -29.59 -15.84 -1.74
N ILE A 236 -28.54 -16.24 -2.42
CA ILE A 236 -27.38 -16.90 -1.82
C ILE A 236 -26.16 -16.00 -1.95
N ILE A 237 -25.52 -15.73 -0.82
CA ILE A 237 -24.25 -14.98 -0.73
C ILE A 237 -23.21 -15.87 -0.06
N PHE A 238 -22.05 -16.00 -0.69
CA PHE A 238 -20.85 -16.50 -0.03
C PHE A 238 -20.03 -15.32 0.49
N PHE A 239 -19.36 -15.50 1.63
CA PHE A 239 -18.57 -14.46 2.26
C PHE A 239 -17.49 -15.07 3.17
N HIS A 240 -16.44 -14.33 3.48
CA HIS A 240 -15.47 -14.77 4.48
C HIS A 240 -15.80 -14.20 5.85
N ARG A 241 -15.36 -14.90 6.88
CA ARG A 241 -15.51 -14.52 8.30
C ARG A 241 -14.32 -14.99 9.10
N LYS A 242 -13.80 -14.14 9.99
CA LYS A 242 -12.84 -14.57 11.00
C LYS A 242 -13.59 -15.21 12.16
N GLY A 243 -13.28 -16.47 12.42
CA GLY A 243 -13.66 -17.18 13.64
C GLY A 243 -12.73 -16.82 14.80
N ASP A 244 -12.70 -17.65 15.84
CA ASP A 244 -11.86 -17.40 17.03
C ASP A 244 -10.36 -17.43 16.70
N SER A 245 -9.92 -18.28 15.77
CA SER A 245 -8.50 -18.45 15.43
C SER A 245 -8.21 -18.45 13.92
N ARG A 246 -9.21 -18.64 13.07
CA ARG A 246 -9.05 -18.84 11.62
C ARG A 246 -10.11 -18.13 10.80
N TRP A 247 -9.75 -17.87 9.56
CA TRP A 247 -10.68 -17.39 8.56
C TRP A 247 -11.40 -18.56 7.88
N GLY A 248 -12.71 -18.46 7.70
CA GLY A 248 -13.52 -19.43 7.00
C GLY A 248 -14.47 -18.79 6.00
N VAL A 249 -14.85 -19.53 4.96
CA VAL A 249 -15.88 -19.12 4.02
C VAL A 249 -17.22 -19.75 4.39
N HIS A 250 -18.25 -18.91 4.36
CA HIS A 250 -19.61 -19.25 4.74
C HIS A 250 -20.59 -18.95 3.60
N ARG A 251 -21.72 -19.62 3.63
CA ARG A 251 -22.87 -19.42 2.75
C ARG A 251 -24.04 -18.87 3.53
N ALA A 252 -24.59 -17.76 3.10
CA ALA A 252 -25.83 -17.19 3.66
C ALA A 252 -26.99 -17.35 2.68
N ASP A 253 -28.13 -17.83 3.17
CA ASP A 253 -29.41 -17.75 2.50
C ASP A 253 -30.16 -16.52 3.06
N ILE A 254 -30.18 -15.44 2.30
CA ILE A 254 -30.73 -14.16 2.76
C ILE A 254 -32.27 -14.12 2.74
N ALA A 255 -32.93 -15.11 2.12
CA ALA A 255 -34.36 -15.26 2.16
C ALA A 255 -34.83 -15.93 3.47
N ASN A 256 -34.07 -16.90 3.96
CA ASN A 256 -34.41 -17.72 5.12
C ASN A 256 -33.57 -17.36 6.36
N GLY A 257 -32.55 -16.51 6.23
CA GLY A 257 -31.68 -16.06 7.33
C GLY A 257 -30.68 -17.11 7.82
N GLY A 258 -30.50 -18.23 7.08
CA GLY A 258 -29.55 -19.31 7.43
C GLY A 258 -28.11 -18.99 7.01
N VAL A 259 -27.15 -19.23 7.91
CA VAL A 259 -25.70 -19.17 7.60
C VAL A 259 -25.07 -20.52 7.92
N THR A 260 -24.35 -21.08 6.95
CA THR A 260 -23.65 -22.37 7.07
C THR A 260 -22.19 -22.24 6.67
N PRO A 261 -21.23 -22.92 7.37
CA PRO A 261 -19.85 -22.98 6.95
C PRO A 261 -19.74 -23.78 5.63
N VAL A 262 -18.79 -23.38 4.78
CA VAL A 262 -18.47 -24.07 3.51
C VAL A 262 -17.11 -24.70 3.57
N THR A 263 -16.13 -24.03 4.17
CA THR A 263 -14.78 -24.54 4.32
C THR A 263 -14.58 -25.18 5.69
N PRO A 264 -13.73 -26.19 5.80
CA PRO A 264 -13.46 -26.86 7.07
C PRO A 264 -12.63 -25.98 8.03
N ASP A 265 -12.78 -26.19 9.33
CA ASP A 265 -12.17 -25.37 10.40
C ASP A 265 -10.63 -25.53 10.53
N ASN A 266 -10.03 -26.50 9.83
CA ASN A 266 -8.59 -26.77 9.90
C ASN A 266 -7.74 -26.05 8.85
N ILE A 267 -8.35 -25.20 8.04
CA ILE A 267 -7.67 -24.35 7.05
C ILE A 267 -8.08 -22.89 7.20
N ASP A 268 -7.25 -21.97 6.76
CA ASP A 268 -7.65 -20.59 6.51
C ASP A 268 -8.21 -20.44 5.10
N ALA A 269 -9.39 -19.83 4.99
CA ALA A 269 -10.08 -19.63 3.72
C ALA A 269 -10.72 -18.24 3.64
N PHE A 270 -10.51 -17.53 2.51
CA PHE A 270 -10.97 -16.15 2.34
C PHE A 270 -11.17 -15.77 0.87
N THR A 271 -11.65 -14.55 0.63
CA THR A 271 -11.94 -13.96 -0.69
C THR A 271 -12.70 -14.89 -1.63
N PRO A 272 -13.94 -15.30 -1.26
CA PRO A 272 -14.72 -16.21 -2.09
C PRO A 272 -15.15 -15.58 -3.42
N ALA A 273 -15.26 -16.41 -4.47
CA ALA A 273 -15.90 -16.10 -5.75
C ALA A 273 -16.93 -17.17 -6.08
N ALA A 274 -18.20 -16.83 -6.02
CA ALA A 274 -19.28 -17.76 -6.28
C ALA A 274 -19.32 -18.17 -7.75
N ILE A 275 -19.36 -19.50 -8.00
CA ILE A 275 -19.52 -20.08 -9.32
C ILE A 275 -21.02 -20.29 -9.62
N ASP A 276 -21.76 -20.70 -8.60
CA ASP A 276 -23.23 -20.87 -8.59
C ASP A 276 -23.77 -20.86 -7.15
N ALA A 277 -25.04 -21.23 -6.94
CA ALA A 277 -25.70 -21.23 -5.62
C ALA A 277 -25.08 -22.19 -4.58
N THR A 278 -24.29 -23.16 -5.03
CA THR A 278 -23.71 -24.24 -4.19
C THR A 278 -22.19 -24.31 -4.24
N THR A 279 -21.58 -23.73 -5.27
CA THR A 279 -20.16 -23.91 -5.58
C THR A 279 -19.43 -22.58 -5.53
N VAL A 280 -18.26 -22.54 -4.87
CA VAL A 280 -17.48 -21.33 -4.65
C VAL A 280 -15.98 -21.60 -4.76
N ALA A 281 -15.26 -20.76 -5.49
CA ALA A 281 -13.80 -20.71 -5.48
C ALA A 281 -13.32 -19.85 -4.32
N VAL A 282 -12.30 -20.29 -3.60
CA VAL A 282 -11.75 -19.59 -2.42
C VAL A 282 -10.23 -19.64 -2.40
N VAL A 283 -9.61 -18.66 -1.78
CA VAL A 283 -8.20 -18.73 -1.42
C VAL A 283 -8.05 -19.52 -0.14
N THR A 284 -7.12 -20.48 -0.10
CA THR A 284 -6.87 -21.32 1.08
C THR A 284 -5.41 -21.29 1.51
N ILE A 285 -5.15 -21.41 2.81
CA ILE A 285 -3.84 -21.73 3.38
C ILE A 285 -4.02 -22.95 4.28
N ARG A 286 -3.31 -24.04 3.96
CA ARG A 286 -3.51 -25.33 4.64
C ARG A 286 -2.57 -25.57 5.81
N GLN A 287 -1.50 -24.79 5.97
CA GLN A 287 -0.55 -24.93 7.07
C GLN A 287 -0.40 -23.67 7.89
N ASN A 288 -0.37 -23.86 9.23
CA ASN A 288 0.36 -22.97 10.12
C ASN A 288 1.84 -23.28 9.92
N SER A 289 2.60 -22.31 9.45
CA SER A 289 4.04 -22.45 9.22
C SER A 289 4.80 -22.70 10.52
N LYS A 290 4.91 -23.96 10.93
CA LYS A 290 6.02 -24.38 11.79
C LYS A 290 7.19 -24.69 10.87
N SER A 291 8.35 -24.11 11.15
CA SER A 291 9.60 -24.20 10.40
C SER A 291 10.14 -25.63 10.13
N SER A 292 9.42 -26.66 10.54
CA SER A 292 9.80 -28.07 10.39
C SER A 292 9.05 -28.82 9.28
N ASP A 293 8.05 -28.25 8.65
CA ASP A 293 7.25 -28.96 7.66
C ASP A 293 7.80 -28.73 6.24
N LEU A 294 8.27 -29.81 5.66
CA LEU A 294 8.97 -29.86 4.37
C LEU A 294 8.05 -29.83 3.15
N ASN A 295 6.74 -29.73 3.31
CA ASN A 295 5.83 -29.65 2.19
C ASN A 295 5.65 -28.17 1.76
N GLU A 296 6.45 -27.73 0.79
CA GLU A 296 6.49 -26.32 0.34
C GLU A 296 5.14 -25.84 -0.23
N GLU A 297 4.38 -26.73 -0.89
CA GLU A 297 3.06 -26.39 -1.45
C GLU A 297 2.07 -25.88 -0.39
N ALA A 298 2.15 -26.39 0.83
CA ALA A 298 1.20 -26.02 1.87
C ALA A 298 1.49 -24.64 2.50
N LYS A 299 2.62 -24.00 2.18
CA LYS A 299 2.99 -22.67 2.66
C LYS A 299 2.36 -21.54 1.86
N TYR A 300 1.95 -21.84 0.63
CA TYR A 300 1.43 -20.84 -0.30
C TYR A 300 -0.08 -20.72 -0.25
N ARG A 301 -0.59 -19.56 -0.64
CA ARG A 301 -2.01 -19.34 -0.89
C ARG A 301 -2.40 -19.99 -2.19
N HIS A 302 -3.41 -20.85 -2.14
CA HIS A 302 -3.93 -21.53 -3.31
C HIS A 302 -5.41 -21.27 -3.51
N ILE A 303 -5.88 -21.49 -4.74
CA ILE A 303 -7.29 -21.43 -5.08
C ILE A 303 -7.82 -22.83 -5.17
N GLU A 304 -8.88 -23.09 -4.42
CA GLU A 304 -9.63 -24.35 -4.38
C GLU A 304 -11.12 -24.06 -4.55
N ILE A 305 -11.85 -25.02 -5.10
CA ILE A 305 -13.30 -24.93 -5.27
C ILE A 305 -13.97 -25.88 -4.28
N PHE A 306 -14.91 -25.34 -3.52
CA PHE A 306 -15.69 -26.07 -2.53
C PHE A 306 -17.16 -26.13 -2.95
N CYS A 307 -17.80 -27.26 -2.63
CA CYS A 307 -19.26 -27.42 -2.71
C CYS A 307 -19.86 -27.25 -1.31
N SER A 308 -20.83 -26.36 -1.16
CA SER A 308 -21.50 -26.07 0.12
C SER A 308 -22.41 -27.19 0.62
N THR A 309 -22.67 -28.23 -0.18
CA THR A 309 -23.40 -29.43 0.26
C THR A 309 -22.51 -30.41 1.03
N GLY A 310 -21.18 -30.24 0.94
CA GLY A 310 -20.21 -31.09 1.62
C GLY A 310 -20.06 -32.51 1.02
N GLU A 311 -20.68 -32.78 -0.12
CA GLU A 311 -20.71 -34.13 -0.74
C GLU A 311 -19.48 -34.41 -1.63
N GLN A 312 -18.68 -33.41 -1.92
CA GLN A 312 -17.55 -33.50 -2.86
C GLN A 312 -16.26 -33.03 -2.23
N GLU A 313 -15.15 -33.73 -2.55
CA GLU A 313 -13.81 -33.25 -2.21
C GLU A 313 -13.51 -31.93 -2.94
N PRO A 314 -12.76 -31.00 -2.31
CA PRO A 314 -12.40 -29.75 -2.95
C PRO A 314 -11.59 -29.96 -4.24
N ILE A 315 -11.92 -29.21 -5.27
CA ILE A 315 -11.15 -29.21 -6.53
C ILE A 315 -9.97 -28.29 -6.37
N ARG A 316 -8.77 -28.83 -6.47
CA ARG A 316 -7.52 -28.08 -6.46
C ARG A 316 -7.31 -27.40 -7.81
N ILE A 317 -6.97 -26.11 -7.79
CA ILE A 317 -6.75 -25.33 -9.01
C ILE A 317 -5.27 -24.96 -9.13
N THR A 318 -4.78 -24.06 -8.33
CA THR A 318 -3.45 -23.48 -8.49
C THR A 318 -2.32 -24.34 -7.92
N GLN A 319 -2.63 -25.33 -7.11
CA GLN A 319 -1.66 -26.40 -6.76
C GLN A 319 -1.21 -27.23 -7.98
N ILE A 320 -2.05 -27.26 -9.03
CA ILE A 320 -1.74 -27.99 -10.27
C ILE A 320 -0.97 -27.09 -11.24
N THR A 321 -1.37 -25.81 -11.35
CA THR A 321 -0.81 -24.89 -12.35
C THR A 321 0.48 -24.21 -11.87
N CYS A 322 0.53 -23.75 -10.60
CA CYS A 322 1.66 -23.02 -10.07
C CYS A 322 1.79 -23.24 -8.54
N PRO A 323 2.36 -24.38 -8.08
CA PRO A 323 2.32 -24.83 -6.67
C PRO A 323 3.18 -24.00 -5.71
N THR A 324 4.16 -23.23 -6.19
CA THR A 324 5.15 -22.52 -5.36
C THR A 324 4.96 -21.00 -5.34
N THR A 325 3.73 -20.54 -5.59
CA THR A 325 3.40 -19.12 -5.66
C THR A 325 2.11 -18.81 -4.91
N ASP A 326 2.02 -17.60 -4.32
CA ASP A 326 0.80 -17.11 -3.70
C ASP A 326 -0.22 -16.63 -4.75
N HIS A 327 -1.48 -17.03 -4.57
CA HIS A 327 -2.61 -16.68 -5.43
C HIS A 327 -3.68 -15.93 -4.64
N PHE A 328 -4.32 -14.95 -5.29
CA PHE A 328 -5.22 -14.00 -4.62
C PHE A 328 -6.49 -13.75 -5.44
N ASN A 329 -7.55 -13.39 -4.73
CA ASN A 329 -8.80 -12.80 -5.23
C ASN A 329 -9.34 -13.52 -6.49
N PRO A 330 -9.84 -14.75 -6.35
CA PRO A 330 -10.45 -15.47 -7.47
C PRO A 330 -11.68 -14.71 -8.02
N PHE A 331 -11.94 -14.87 -9.30
CA PHE A 331 -13.16 -14.43 -9.96
C PHE A 331 -13.55 -15.41 -11.08
N VAL A 332 -14.83 -15.41 -11.42
CA VAL A 332 -15.35 -16.33 -12.43
C VAL A 332 -15.34 -15.66 -13.81
N ILE A 333 -14.86 -16.39 -14.81
CA ILE A 333 -14.88 -15.99 -16.21
C ILE A 333 -15.77 -16.96 -16.96
N VAL A 334 -16.74 -16.43 -17.70
CA VAL A 334 -17.55 -17.21 -18.65
C VAL A 334 -16.78 -17.29 -19.96
N ASP A 335 -16.43 -18.51 -20.38
CA ASP A 335 -15.71 -18.77 -21.63
C ASP A 335 -16.52 -19.74 -22.52
N PRO A 336 -17.18 -19.25 -23.57
CA PRO A 336 -18.04 -20.07 -24.41
C PRO A 336 -17.28 -21.15 -25.19
N LYS A 337 -15.95 -21.14 -25.22
CA LYS A 337 -15.09 -22.09 -25.89
C LYS A 337 -14.77 -23.35 -25.07
N ILE A 338 -15.10 -23.33 -23.78
CA ILE A 338 -14.80 -24.45 -22.86
C ILE A 338 -16.12 -25.10 -22.41
N GLY A 339 -16.21 -26.41 -22.30
CA GLY A 339 -17.32 -27.23 -21.91
C GLY A 339 -18.43 -26.56 -21.09
N ASP A 340 -18.26 -26.44 -19.75
CA ASP A 340 -19.19 -25.72 -18.88
C ASP A 340 -19.07 -24.19 -19.00
N GLY A 341 -18.22 -23.72 -19.91
CA GLY A 341 -18.05 -22.30 -20.21
C GLY A 341 -17.43 -21.47 -19.11
N LYS A 342 -16.76 -22.06 -18.11
CA LYS A 342 -16.21 -21.32 -16.98
C LYS A 342 -14.71 -21.56 -16.78
N ARG A 343 -14.01 -20.49 -16.42
CA ARG A 343 -12.64 -20.47 -15.94
C ARG A 343 -12.58 -19.73 -14.61
N ILE A 344 -11.55 -19.98 -13.82
CA ILE A 344 -11.24 -19.17 -12.64
C ILE A 344 -10.09 -18.22 -13.00
N GLY A 345 -10.38 -16.93 -12.88
CA GLY A 345 -9.38 -15.87 -12.90
C GLY A 345 -8.84 -15.60 -11.49
N TYR A 346 -7.62 -15.16 -11.39
CA TYR A 346 -6.95 -14.79 -10.13
C TYR A 346 -5.73 -13.94 -10.45
N HIS A 347 -5.17 -13.26 -9.42
CA HIS A 347 -3.85 -12.67 -9.58
C HIS A 347 -2.80 -13.40 -8.72
N ARG A 348 -1.58 -13.40 -9.19
CA ARG A 348 -0.41 -13.95 -8.52
C ARG A 348 0.85 -13.18 -8.89
N SER A 349 1.91 -13.38 -8.11
CA SER A 349 3.23 -12.91 -8.52
C SER A 349 3.73 -13.68 -9.75
N THR A 350 4.49 -13.00 -10.59
CA THR A 350 5.17 -13.63 -11.73
C THR A 350 6.40 -14.34 -11.22
N SER A 351 6.36 -15.67 -11.07
CA SER A 351 7.45 -16.49 -10.51
C SER A 351 8.77 -16.40 -11.28
N GLU A 352 8.70 -16.20 -12.59
CA GLU A 352 9.88 -16.04 -13.46
C GLU A 352 10.75 -14.82 -13.10
N ALA A 353 10.23 -13.93 -12.29
CA ALA A 353 10.94 -12.75 -11.84
C ALA A 353 11.79 -12.98 -10.58
N LEU A 354 11.55 -14.06 -9.84
CA LEU A 354 12.32 -14.40 -8.62
C LEU A 354 13.60 -15.18 -8.93
N ASP A 355 13.63 -15.91 -10.05
CA ASP A 355 14.80 -16.67 -10.45
C ASP A 355 15.89 -15.80 -11.11
N ASN A 356 15.63 -14.51 -11.27
CA ASN A 356 16.53 -13.55 -11.88
C ASN A 356 16.82 -12.40 -10.92
N ASP A 357 17.90 -12.50 -10.15
CA ASP A 357 18.36 -11.47 -9.20
C ASP A 357 18.45 -10.07 -9.83
N GLU A 358 18.72 -9.99 -11.14
CA GLU A 358 18.69 -8.77 -11.92
C GLU A 358 17.29 -8.12 -12.00
N GLY A 359 16.23 -8.91 -12.02
CA GLY A 359 14.84 -8.43 -12.11
C GLY A 359 14.37 -7.74 -10.82
N GLU A 360 14.82 -8.21 -9.66
CA GLU A 360 14.43 -7.67 -8.35
C GLU A 360 15.00 -6.27 -8.13
N ILE A 361 16.29 -6.08 -8.45
CA ILE A 361 16.96 -4.78 -8.28
C ILE A 361 16.45 -3.74 -9.29
N ARG A 362 16.13 -4.14 -10.51
CA ARG A 362 15.61 -3.24 -11.56
C ARG A 362 14.24 -2.67 -11.25
N ARG A 363 13.48 -3.28 -10.33
CA ARG A 363 12.11 -2.87 -9.96
C ARG A 363 12.01 -1.98 -8.72
N GLN A 364 13.11 -1.68 -8.08
CA GLN A 364 13.13 -0.84 -6.87
C GLN A 364 12.75 0.63 -7.14
N PHE A 365 12.76 1.04 -8.40
CA PHE A 365 12.38 2.40 -8.78
C PHE A 365 11.17 2.39 -9.69
N GLN A 366 10.18 3.17 -9.33
CA GLN A 366 9.03 3.42 -10.17
C GLN A 366 8.62 4.88 -10.08
N ILE A 367 8.51 5.53 -11.24
CA ILE A 367 7.93 6.86 -11.32
C ILE A 367 6.41 6.69 -11.41
N VAL A 368 5.72 7.27 -10.45
CA VAL A 368 4.26 7.30 -10.42
C VAL A 368 3.82 8.68 -10.85
N THR A 369 2.93 8.76 -11.82
CA THR A 369 2.34 10.04 -12.22
C THR A 369 1.36 10.49 -11.15
N SER A 370 1.65 11.63 -10.51
CA SER A 370 0.73 12.21 -9.54
C SER A 370 -0.50 12.79 -10.25
N PRO A 371 -1.70 12.51 -9.77
CA PRO A 371 -2.91 13.19 -10.23
C PRO A 371 -2.97 14.67 -9.80
N ASP A 372 -2.19 15.06 -8.80
CA ASP A 372 -1.98 16.45 -8.43
C ASP A 372 -0.95 17.08 -9.39
N PRO A 373 -1.31 18.07 -10.20
CA PRO A 373 -0.39 18.68 -11.17
C PRO A 373 0.75 19.47 -10.52
N GLU A 374 0.64 19.82 -9.24
CA GLU A 374 1.63 20.59 -8.51
C GLU A 374 2.67 19.72 -7.79
N ILE A 375 2.32 18.48 -7.45
CA ILE A 375 3.21 17.55 -6.73
C ILE A 375 3.48 16.31 -7.59
N GLY A 376 4.77 16.07 -7.88
CA GLY A 376 5.21 14.81 -8.49
C GLY A 376 5.34 13.71 -7.44
N LEU A 377 5.04 12.45 -7.81
CA LEU A 377 5.30 11.29 -6.97
C LEU A 377 6.41 10.45 -7.58
N PHE A 378 7.27 9.96 -6.71
CA PHE A 378 8.36 9.06 -7.06
C PHE A 378 8.37 7.89 -6.07
N ARG A 379 8.21 6.67 -6.56
CA ARG A 379 8.17 5.47 -5.72
C ARG A 379 9.55 4.82 -5.62
N VAL A 380 9.89 4.40 -4.42
CA VAL A 380 11.14 3.68 -4.11
C VAL A 380 10.78 2.32 -3.51
N GLY A 381 11.37 1.25 -4.01
CA GLY A 381 11.25 -0.09 -3.41
C GLY A 381 12.17 -0.21 -2.20
N GLY A 382 11.65 0.12 -1.03
CA GLY A 382 12.43 0.14 0.21
C GLY A 382 11.86 1.13 1.21
N GLY A 383 12.66 1.58 2.16
CA GLY A 383 12.27 2.51 3.23
C GLY A 383 13.17 3.74 3.35
N PHE A 384 12.65 4.77 3.99
CA PHE A 384 13.39 5.98 4.37
C PHE A 384 14.15 6.65 3.22
N PRO A 385 13.49 7.01 2.11
CA PRO A 385 14.18 7.72 1.03
C PRO A 385 14.67 9.10 1.52
N THR A 386 15.84 9.51 1.06
CA THR A 386 16.43 10.81 1.39
C THR A 386 17.24 11.35 0.22
N PHE A 387 17.14 12.65 -0.03
CA PHE A 387 17.89 13.32 -1.09
C PHE A 387 19.04 14.16 -0.55
N SER A 388 20.14 14.24 -1.33
CA SER A 388 21.15 15.27 -1.10
C SER A 388 20.54 16.65 -1.27
N LYS A 389 21.15 17.67 -0.68
CA LYS A 389 20.64 19.06 -0.68
C LYS A 389 20.31 19.58 -2.08
N ASN A 390 21.14 19.27 -3.05
CA ASN A 390 20.91 19.65 -4.46
C ASN A 390 19.95 18.71 -5.21
N GLY A 391 19.43 17.67 -4.56
CA GLY A 391 18.51 16.69 -5.15
C GLY A 391 19.14 15.73 -6.17
N SER A 392 20.46 15.75 -6.34
CA SER A 392 21.11 14.93 -7.39
C SER A 392 21.31 13.47 -7.00
N ARG A 393 21.33 13.17 -5.69
CA ARG A 393 21.53 11.82 -5.15
C ARG A 393 20.36 11.43 -4.26
N LEU A 394 19.93 10.17 -4.39
CA LEU A 394 18.91 9.55 -3.54
C LEU A 394 19.54 8.40 -2.76
N ALA A 395 19.25 8.28 -1.47
CA ALA A 395 19.58 7.10 -0.68
C ALA A 395 18.29 6.54 -0.05
N PHE A 396 18.23 5.22 0.13
CA PHE A 396 17.15 4.51 0.79
C PHE A 396 17.65 3.16 1.31
N VAL A 397 16.88 2.50 2.16
CA VAL A 397 17.18 1.15 2.64
C VAL A 397 16.27 0.14 1.94
N ASP A 398 16.74 -1.10 1.80
CA ASP A 398 15.93 -2.21 1.31
C ASP A 398 14.81 -2.58 2.32
N ASN A 399 13.88 -3.44 1.91
CA ASN A 399 12.76 -3.86 2.75
C ASN A 399 13.19 -4.74 3.94
N ASP A 400 14.35 -5.37 3.87
CA ASP A 400 14.92 -6.19 4.96
C ASP A 400 15.77 -5.37 5.93
N PHE A 401 15.96 -4.08 5.66
CA PHE A 401 16.80 -3.18 6.45
C PHE A 401 18.25 -3.67 6.58
N LYS A 402 18.79 -4.27 5.53
CA LYS A 402 20.16 -4.79 5.48
C LYS A 402 21.08 -3.97 4.57
N ILE A 403 20.51 -3.34 3.57
CA ILE A 403 21.29 -2.65 2.53
C ILE A 403 20.88 -1.18 2.45
N VAL A 404 21.88 -0.30 2.39
CA VAL A 404 21.70 1.10 2.01
C VAL A 404 22.04 1.28 0.54
N TRP A 405 21.02 1.60 -0.24
CA TRP A 405 21.16 1.91 -1.65
C TRP A 405 21.38 3.39 -1.90
N VAL A 406 22.19 3.72 -2.87
CA VAL A 406 22.44 5.10 -3.32
C VAL A 406 22.34 5.18 -4.83
N LEU A 407 21.42 6.02 -5.30
CA LEU A 407 21.34 6.44 -6.68
C LEU A 407 22.19 7.72 -6.86
N ASP A 408 23.23 7.65 -7.66
CA ASP A 408 24.11 8.78 -8.00
C ASP A 408 24.40 8.75 -9.50
N ASN A 409 24.20 9.89 -10.17
CA ASN A 409 24.43 10.02 -11.63
C ASN A 409 23.74 8.95 -12.49
N GLY A 410 22.55 8.52 -12.08
CA GLY A 410 21.77 7.50 -12.79
C GLY A 410 22.25 6.06 -12.55
N ARG A 411 23.17 5.84 -11.62
CA ARG A 411 23.62 4.51 -11.22
C ARG A 411 23.22 4.20 -9.79
N LEU A 412 22.70 3.00 -9.59
CA LEU A 412 22.36 2.47 -8.27
C LEU A 412 23.54 1.71 -7.71
N ASN A 413 23.99 2.08 -6.50
CA ASN A 413 25.15 1.49 -5.83
C ASN A 413 24.79 1.13 -4.39
N ILE A 414 25.45 0.11 -3.84
CA ILE A 414 25.37 -0.23 -2.43
C ILE A 414 26.35 0.66 -1.65
N ALA A 415 25.83 1.46 -0.72
CA ALA A 415 26.65 2.26 0.18
C ALA A 415 27.11 1.50 1.43
N CYS A 416 26.24 0.62 1.95
CA CYS A 416 26.50 -0.21 3.12
C CYS A 416 25.65 -1.46 3.06
N GLU A 417 26.19 -2.60 3.48
CA GLU A 417 25.51 -3.88 3.61
C GLU A 417 25.84 -4.49 4.97
N LEU A 418 24.82 -4.95 5.70
CA LEU A 418 24.94 -5.52 7.04
C LEU A 418 24.28 -6.90 7.10
N TYR A 419 24.94 -7.86 7.73
CA TYR A 419 24.43 -9.23 7.85
C TYR A 419 23.66 -9.48 9.17
N GLU A 420 24.19 -8.98 10.29
CA GLU A 420 23.62 -9.25 11.62
C GLU A 420 22.69 -8.14 12.10
N ASN A 421 23.10 -6.88 11.90
CA ASN A 421 22.34 -5.71 12.33
C ASN A 421 21.40 -5.21 11.22
N SER A 422 20.43 -4.39 11.63
CA SER A 422 19.59 -3.63 10.73
C SER A 422 20.15 -2.22 10.52
N VAL A 423 19.99 -1.70 9.32
CA VAL A 423 20.31 -0.30 8.96
C VAL A 423 19.04 0.41 8.53
N PHE A 424 18.82 1.64 9.01
CA PHE A 424 17.64 2.42 8.69
C PHE A 424 17.87 3.92 8.78
N SER A 425 16.88 4.69 8.34
CA SER A 425 16.87 6.16 8.37
C SER A 425 18.16 6.80 7.85
N PRO A 426 18.58 6.51 6.60
CA PRO A 426 19.69 7.20 5.97
C PRO A 426 19.35 8.69 5.82
N VAL A 427 20.36 9.57 6.02
CA VAL A 427 20.21 11.03 5.84
C VAL A 427 21.51 11.59 5.24
N TRP A 428 21.39 12.31 4.12
CA TRP A 428 22.50 13.03 3.55
C TRP A 428 22.97 14.18 4.42
N ASP A 429 24.28 14.34 4.51
CA ASP A 429 24.87 15.58 5.00
C ASP A 429 24.40 16.76 4.11
N GLN A 430 23.81 17.78 4.71
CA GLN A 430 23.27 18.93 3.98
C GLN A 430 24.32 19.95 3.56
N ASN A 431 25.60 19.67 3.75
CA ASN A 431 26.68 20.42 3.16
C ASN A 431 26.97 19.90 1.75
N ASP A 432 26.73 20.69 0.71
CA ASP A 432 26.90 20.29 -0.69
C ASP A 432 28.31 19.82 -1.07
N ARG A 433 29.32 20.18 -0.27
CA ARG A 433 30.71 19.75 -0.46
C ARG A 433 31.03 18.42 0.26
N SER A 434 30.11 17.91 1.03
CA SER A 434 30.28 16.69 1.81
C SER A 434 29.83 15.47 1.02
N ASP A 435 30.58 14.39 1.15
CA ASP A 435 30.23 13.06 0.59
C ASP A 435 29.96 12.08 1.73
N LYS A 436 28.96 12.42 2.56
CA LYS A 436 28.63 11.69 3.77
C LYS A 436 27.15 11.36 3.83
N LEU A 437 26.86 10.19 4.37
CA LEU A 437 25.50 9.71 4.66
C LEU A 437 25.46 9.21 6.10
N TYR A 438 24.54 9.73 6.90
CA TYR A 438 24.29 9.27 8.25
C TYR A 438 23.27 8.15 8.23
N VAL A 439 23.45 7.13 9.07
CA VAL A 439 22.56 5.95 9.16
C VAL A 439 22.39 5.51 10.60
N CYS A 440 21.27 4.89 10.92
CA CYS A 440 21.04 4.21 12.19
C CYS A 440 21.39 2.73 12.03
N ILE A 441 22.14 2.17 12.97
CA ILE A 441 22.50 0.74 13.00
C ILE A 441 22.21 0.17 14.37
N GLY A 442 21.53 -0.98 14.43
CA GLY A 442 21.19 -1.72 15.64
C GLY A 442 20.58 -3.08 15.31
N PRO A 443 20.26 -3.91 16.30
CA PRO A 443 19.66 -5.23 16.09
C PRO A 443 18.32 -5.16 15.34
N SER A 444 17.53 -4.13 15.65
CA SER A 444 16.29 -3.77 14.96
C SER A 444 16.02 -2.29 15.16
N PHE A 445 14.96 -1.75 14.55
CA PHE A 445 14.51 -0.39 14.90
C PHE A 445 13.48 -0.36 16.04
N SER A 446 13.37 -1.47 16.79
CA SER A 446 12.61 -1.49 18.03
C SER A 446 13.12 -0.44 19.02
N ALA A 447 12.19 0.23 19.64
CA ALA A 447 12.47 1.34 20.56
C ALA A 447 13.20 0.95 21.85
N VAL A 448 13.24 -0.36 22.17
CA VAL A 448 13.90 -0.90 23.36
C VAL A 448 15.33 -1.36 23.11
N GLU A 449 15.72 -1.49 21.84
CA GLU A 449 17.04 -1.96 21.45
C GLU A 449 18.07 -0.83 21.43
N THR A 450 19.35 -1.19 21.59
CA THR A 450 20.45 -0.23 21.41
C THR A 450 20.64 0.03 19.92
N VAL A 451 20.47 1.27 19.53
CA VAL A 451 20.69 1.76 18.17
C VAL A 451 21.70 2.90 18.21
N ASN A 452 22.63 2.92 17.26
CA ASN A 452 23.62 3.97 17.16
C ASN A 452 23.63 4.62 15.77
N ILE A 453 23.96 5.91 15.77
CA ILE A 453 24.14 6.69 14.56
C ILE A 453 25.57 6.51 14.09
N HIS A 454 25.70 6.18 12.80
CA HIS A 454 26.96 6.04 12.10
C HIS A 454 27.01 7.01 10.93
N VAL A 455 28.21 7.32 10.47
CA VAL A 455 28.44 8.05 9.21
C VAL A 455 29.15 7.16 8.21
N ILE A 456 28.63 7.08 7.01
CA ILE A 456 29.31 6.49 5.83
C ILE A 456 30.01 7.66 5.14
N GLN A 457 31.34 7.63 5.12
CA GLN A 457 32.18 8.63 4.45
C GLN A 457 32.59 8.14 3.06
N ASN A 458 32.79 9.08 2.12
CA ASN A 458 33.18 8.80 0.74
C ASN A 458 32.16 7.92 0.02
N VAL A 459 30.87 8.26 0.14
CA VAL A 459 29.75 7.46 -0.39
C VAL A 459 29.88 7.23 -1.90
N SER A 460 30.36 8.23 -2.66
CA SER A 460 30.55 8.13 -4.12
C SER A 460 31.84 7.42 -4.53
N ARG A 461 32.69 7.01 -3.57
CA ARG A 461 33.97 6.39 -3.84
C ARG A 461 33.98 4.88 -3.58
N TYR A 462 34.88 4.15 -4.20
CA TYR A 462 35.05 2.71 -4.00
C TYR A 462 35.44 2.33 -2.55
N ARG A 463 36.27 3.14 -1.87
CA ARG A 463 36.63 2.92 -0.45
C ARG A 463 35.81 3.79 0.46
N ARG A 464 34.69 3.24 0.92
CA ARG A 464 33.82 3.84 1.92
C ARG A 464 34.32 3.53 3.33
N GLN A 465 34.03 4.42 4.28
CA GLN A 465 34.38 4.23 5.69
C GLN A 465 33.13 4.40 6.53
N LEU A 466 32.87 3.43 7.39
CA LEU A 466 31.78 3.47 8.35
C LEU A 466 32.36 3.84 9.72
N GLU A 467 31.87 4.93 10.31
CA GLU A 467 32.32 5.43 11.62
C GLU A 467 31.12 5.64 12.53
N GLN A 468 31.20 5.14 13.78
CA GLN A 468 30.18 5.31 14.79
C GLN A 468 30.27 6.67 15.47
N LEU A 469 29.15 7.40 15.55
CA LEU A 469 29.07 8.76 16.14
C LEU A 469 28.43 8.76 17.53
N THR A 470 27.56 7.80 17.86
CA THR A 470 26.91 7.66 19.17
C THR A 470 27.18 6.31 19.78
N ASP A 471 27.06 6.20 21.10
CA ASP A 471 27.26 4.98 21.85
C ASP A 471 26.15 4.78 22.90
N GLY A 472 25.87 3.53 23.21
CA GLY A 472 24.82 3.16 24.18
C GLY A 472 23.44 3.71 23.78
N PHE A 473 22.42 3.38 24.52
CA PHE A 473 21.06 3.91 24.35
C PHE A 473 20.40 3.60 22.98
N ASN A 474 19.20 4.12 22.76
CA ASN A 474 18.53 4.13 21.48
C ASN A 474 18.70 5.51 20.83
N ASN A 475 19.69 5.66 19.94
CA ASN A 475 20.01 6.89 19.22
C ASN A 475 19.57 6.75 17.77
N ALA A 476 18.52 7.45 17.35
CA ALA A 476 17.92 7.23 16.03
C ALA A 476 17.38 8.51 15.37
N PHE A 477 17.02 8.36 14.10
CA PHE A 477 16.44 9.40 13.25
C PHE A 477 17.27 10.69 13.21
N PRO A 478 18.53 10.62 12.73
CA PRO A 478 19.39 11.79 12.60
C PRO A 478 18.86 12.73 11.51
N SER A 479 19.16 14.03 11.67
CA SER A 479 19.03 15.02 10.59
C SER A 479 20.17 16.02 10.66
N SER A 480 20.79 16.29 9.50
CA SER A 480 21.90 17.22 9.36
C SER A 480 21.40 18.67 9.32
N SER A 481 22.10 19.56 10.04
CA SER A 481 21.89 21.00 9.88
C SER A 481 22.22 21.46 8.46
N PRO A 482 21.64 22.58 7.96
CA PRO A 482 21.87 23.04 6.58
C PRO A 482 23.34 23.36 6.25
N ASP A 483 24.17 23.65 7.26
CA ASP A 483 25.63 23.88 7.11
C ASP A 483 26.47 22.62 7.33
N GLY A 484 25.85 21.47 7.67
CA GLY A 484 26.50 20.19 7.91
C GLY A 484 27.34 20.09 9.17
N LYS A 485 27.24 21.07 10.10
CA LYS A 485 28.07 21.07 11.32
C LYS A 485 27.45 20.34 12.50
N GLN A 486 26.14 20.21 12.52
CA GLN A 486 25.36 19.62 13.62
C GLN A 486 24.41 18.55 13.12
N ILE A 487 24.08 17.62 14.02
CA ILE A 487 23.06 16.59 13.79
C ILE A 487 22.07 16.67 14.94
N VAL A 488 20.77 16.81 14.63
CA VAL A 488 19.70 16.57 15.57
C VAL A 488 19.30 15.10 15.49
N TYR A 489 18.97 14.47 16.61
CA TYR A 489 18.59 13.07 16.69
C TYR A 489 17.79 12.78 17.96
N ARG A 490 17.06 11.67 17.97
CA ARG A 490 16.39 11.13 19.16
C ARG A 490 17.37 10.29 19.99
N SER A 491 17.28 10.38 21.34
CA SER A 491 18.02 9.51 22.24
C SER A 491 17.22 9.17 23.49
N THR A 492 17.45 7.96 24.05
CA THR A 492 16.87 7.52 25.35
C THR A 492 17.81 7.72 26.53
N ARG A 493 18.87 8.51 26.38
CA ARG A 493 19.95 8.67 27.39
C ARG A 493 19.52 9.17 28.77
N ASP A 494 18.43 9.91 28.82
CA ASP A 494 17.88 10.46 30.08
C ASP A 494 16.57 9.74 30.47
N GLY A 495 16.37 8.49 30.00
CA GLY A 495 15.23 7.63 30.35
C GLY A 495 14.05 7.71 29.41
N TYR A 496 13.83 8.86 28.78
CA TYR A 496 12.76 9.10 27.80
C TYR A 496 13.32 9.39 26.40
N LYS A 497 12.50 9.25 25.38
CA LYS A 497 12.89 9.55 24.01
C LYS A 497 12.78 11.04 23.75
N ASN A 498 13.89 11.75 23.83
CA ASN A 498 13.95 13.20 23.61
C ASN A 498 14.95 13.53 22.49
N LEU A 499 14.91 14.78 22.02
CA LEU A 499 15.78 15.24 20.95
C LEU A 499 17.07 15.84 21.52
N TYR A 500 18.16 15.57 20.82
CA TYR A 500 19.51 16.04 21.13
C TYR A 500 20.21 16.60 19.91
N ILE A 501 21.15 17.50 20.09
CA ILE A 501 22.03 18.02 19.06
C ILE A 501 23.47 17.62 19.38
N MET A 502 24.19 17.06 18.39
CA MET A 502 25.62 16.75 18.48
C MET A 502 26.41 17.38 17.34
N ASP A 503 27.73 17.44 17.52
CA ASP A 503 28.70 17.84 16.49
C ASP A 503 28.72 16.75 15.39
N ALA A 504 28.61 17.12 14.12
CA ALA A 504 28.50 16.18 12.98
C ALA A 504 29.81 15.46 12.66
N VAL A 505 30.96 15.96 13.15
CA VAL A 505 32.28 15.38 12.89
C VAL A 505 32.78 14.52 14.06
N LYS A 506 32.62 15.05 15.27
CA LYS A 506 33.14 14.39 16.47
C LYS A 506 32.16 13.42 17.09
N GLY A 507 30.87 13.64 16.85
CA GLY A 507 29.84 12.84 17.50
C GLY A 507 29.90 12.90 19.02
N VAL A 508 29.35 11.91 19.67
CA VAL A 508 29.40 11.70 21.13
C VAL A 508 30.61 10.83 21.50
N THR A 509 30.98 9.90 20.66
CA THR A 509 32.07 8.90 20.89
C THR A 509 33.44 9.55 21.15
N LYS A 510 33.68 10.77 20.64
CA LYS A 510 34.92 11.52 20.83
C LYS A 510 34.85 12.49 22.05
N GLY A 511 33.99 12.18 23.04
CA GLY A 511 33.96 12.85 24.35
C GLY A 511 33.19 14.17 24.40
N ARG A 512 32.43 14.54 23.35
CA ARG A 512 31.54 15.69 23.39
C ARG A 512 30.15 15.31 23.89
N LYS A 513 29.69 15.97 24.94
CA LYS A 513 28.30 15.82 25.41
C LYS A 513 27.34 16.47 24.40
N PRO A 514 26.29 15.78 24.00
CA PRO A 514 25.27 16.38 23.16
C PRO A 514 24.45 17.38 23.96
N LYS A 515 23.94 18.41 23.29
CA LYS A 515 22.99 19.37 23.85
C LYS A 515 21.60 18.77 23.81
N ARG A 516 20.91 18.65 24.94
CA ARG A 516 19.50 18.28 25.00
C ARG A 516 18.66 19.41 24.41
N LEU A 517 17.76 19.08 23.50
CA LEU A 517 16.89 20.03 22.80
C LEU A 517 15.46 20.02 23.35
N THR A 518 14.93 18.84 23.66
CA THR A 518 13.61 18.71 24.28
C THR A 518 13.71 17.93 25.60
N ASP A 519 12.76 18.17 26.51
CA ASP A 519 12.73 17.58 27.84
C ASP A 519 11.29 17.20 28.21
N GLY A 520 11.02 15.93 28.46
CA GLY A 520 9.71 15.44 28.87
C GLY A 520 9.65 13.93 28.98
N ASP A 521 8.59 13.43 29.59
CA ASP A 521 8.28 12.03 29.84
C ASP A 521 7.47 11.37 28.73
N TRP A 522 7.63 11.90 27.53
CA TRP A 522 6.98 11.45 26.28
C TRP A 522 8.02 11.06 25.22
N THR A 523 7.54 10.67 24.06
CA THR A 523 8.38 10.35 22.90
C THR A 523 8.41 11.51 21.93
N ASP A 524 9.60 12.10 21.72
CA ASP A 524 9.95 12.97 20.61
C ASP A 524 10.85 12.22 19.64
N THR A 525 10.49 12.17 18.35
CA THR A 525 11.16 11.30 17.37
C THR A 525 11.07 11.84 15.94
N GLN A 526 11.74 11.18 15.00
CA GLN A 526 11.65 11.45 13.56
C GLN A 526 11.85 12.93 13.24
N CYS A 527 12.91 13.50 13.80
CA CYS A 527 13.22 14.91 13.67
C CYS A 527 13.92 15.23 12.34
N GLN A 528 13.63 16.42 11.80
CA GLN A 528 14.29 16.94 10.61
C GLN A 528 14.57 18.43 10.75
N TRP A 529 15.79 18.84 10.40
CA TRP A 529 16.19 20.23 10.35
C TRP A 529 15.57 20.94 9.15
N SER A 530 15.06 22.15 9.37
CA SER A 530 14.54 22.97 8.27
C SER A 530 15.68 23.38 7.33
N PRO A 531 15.43 23.51 6.01
CA PRO A 531 16.47 23.97 5.08
C PRO A 531 17.03 25.36 5.38
N LYS A 532 16.27 26.17 6.13
CA LYS A 532 16.68 27.52 6.57
C LYS A 532 17.42 27.53 7.91
N GLY A 533 17.45 26.41 8.63
CA GLY A 533 18.16 26.25 9.89
C GLY A 533 17.47 26.85 11.12
N ASN A 534 16.31 27.48 10.95
CA ASN A 534 15.60 28.18 12.02
C ASN A 534 14.65 27.30 12.85
N TRP A 535 14.26 26.13 12.30
CA TRP A 535 13.36 25.19 12.93
C TRP A 535 13.85 23.75 12.81
N ILE A 536 13.40 22.90 13.74
CA ILE A 536 13.43 21.46 13.65
C ILE A 536 12.01 20.97 13.75
N VAL A 537 11.52 20.23 12.74
CA VAL A 537 10.24 19.55 12.78
C VAL A 537 10.42 18.17 13.39
N PHE A 538 9.44 17.69 14.14
CA PHE A 538 9.49 16.36 14.77
C PHE A 538 8.10 15.85 15.11
N SER A 539 8.01 14.53 15.31
CA SER A 539 6.81 13.87 15.84
C SER A 539 6.90 13.77 17.36
N SER A 540 5.78 14.03 18.04
CA SER A 540 5.68 13.89 19.49
C SER A 540 4.30 13.42 19.93
N ASN A 541 4.26 12.57 20.94
CA ASN A 541 3.01 12.14 21.58
C ASN A 541 2.74 12.87 22.93
N ARG A 542 3.37 14.05 23.15
CA ARG A 542 3.22 14.83 24.37
C ARG A 542 1.79 15.24 24.70
N ASP A 543 0.95 15.43 23.69
CA ASP A 543 -0.45 15.83 23.81
C ASP A 543 -1.39 14.64 23.53
N LYS A 544 -0.95 13.38 23.78
CA LYS A 544 -1.82 12.22 23.61
C LYS A 544 -3.09 12.35 24.45
N PRO A 545 -4.27 11.93 23.97
CA PRO A 545 -5.49 12.01 24.75
C PRO A 545 -5.41 11.22 26.07
N PRO A 546 -6.03 11.69 27.15
CA PRO A 546 -6.10 10.96 28.40
C PRO A 546 -6.76 9.56 28.20
N GLY A 547 -6.21 8.54 28.86
CA GLY A 547 -6.71 7.17 28.75
C GLY A 547 -6.22 6.38 27.55
N THR A 548 -5.36 6.97 26.72
CA THR A 548 -4.70 6.28 25.61
C THR A 548 -3.78 5.18 26.15
N PRO A 549 -3.76 3.97 25.57
CA PRO A 549 -2.82 2.92 25.95
C PRO A 549 -1.36 3.39 25.90
N GLU A 550 -0.56 3.04 26.90
CA GLU A 550 0.86 3.39 26.93
C GLU A 550 1.71 2.65 25.90
N LYS A 551 1.25 1.46 25.49
CA LYS A 551 1.94 0.63 24.53
C LYS A 551 0.97 0.15 23.45
N ASP A 552 1.39 0.26 22.21
CA ASP A 552 0.70 -0.27 21.07
C ASP A 552 1.54 -1.41 20.47
N HIS A 553 1.21 -2.65 20.81
CA HIS A 553 1.87 -3.90 20.36
C HIS A 553 3.41 -3.86 20.36
N GLY A 554 4.00 -3.26 21.41
CA GLY A 554 5.45 -3.15 21.56
C GLY A 554 6.14 -2.06 20.74
N LEU A 555 5.39 -1.34 19.91
CA LEU A 555 5.85 -0.13 19.22
C LEU A 555 5.67 1.11 20.11
N ASP A 556 6.17 2.25 19.66
CA ASP A 556 5.89 3.52 20.33
C ASP A 556 4.38 3.73 20.41
N SER A 557 3.91 4.16 21.60
CA SER A 557 2.50 4.50 21.78
C SER A 557 2.11 5.52 20.72
N GLY A 558 1.04 5.28 20.02
CA GLY A 558 0.56 6.12 18.92
C GLY A 558 0.17 7.56 19.35
N TYR A 559 -0.72 8.17 18.57
CA TYR A 559 -1.18 9.56 18.79
C TYR A 559 -0.08 10.62 18.63
N PHE A 560 0.86 10.38 17.72
CA PHE A 560 1.84 11.37 17.37
C PHE A 560 1.18 12.56 16.66
N ALA A 561 1.65 13.74 17.05
CA ALA A 561 1.37 15.02 16.41
C ALA A 561 2.68 15.63 15.90
N VAL A 562 2.61 16.66 15.09
CA VAL A 562 3.79 17.32 14.51
C VAL A 562 4.06 18.66 15.20
N TYR A 563 5.29 18.83 15.61
CA TYR A 563 5.79 20.02 16.31
C TYR A 563 6.99 20.63 15.60
N LEU A 564 7.20 21.91 15.83
CA LEU A 564 8.44 22.63 15.52
C LEU A 564 9.12 23.03 16.82
N VAL A 565 10.44 22.93 16.89
CA VAL A 565 11.25 23.50 17.97
C VAL A 565 12.32 24.41 17.39
N ASN A 566 12.57 25.56 18.07
CA ASN A 566 13.66 26.47 17.69
C ASN A 566 15.01 25.91 18.22
N PRO A 567 15.99 25.56 17.36
CA PRO A 567 17.26 24.99 17.81
C PRO A 567 18.12 25.97 18.66
N ASN A 568 17.90 27.29 18.51
CA ASN A 568 18.58 28.32 19.25
C ASN A 568 17.91 28.64 20.57
N ASP A 569 16.59 28.52 20.65
CA ASP A 569 15.76 28.68 21.84
C ASP A 569 14.83 27.48 22.02
N PRO A 570 15.28 26.43 22.71
CA PRO A 570 14.50 25.21 22.89
C PRO A 570 13.21 25.37 23.72
N THR A 571 13.01 26.52 24.35
CA THR A 571 11.75 26.81 25.06
C THR A 571 10.60 27.09 24.10
N VAL A 572 10.91 27.45 22.84
CA VAL A 572 9.93 27.72 21.81
C VAL A 572 9.61 26.40 21.06
N VAL A 573 8.49 25.80 21.47
CA VAL A 573 7.94 24.57 20.83
C VAL A 573 6.51 24.85 20.39
N VAL A 574 6.22 24.63 19.12
CA VAL A 574 4.93 24.94 18.50
C VAL A 574 4.34 23.70 17.86
N ARG A 575 3.08 23.36 18.19
CA ARG A 575 2.34 22.29 17.52
C ARG A 575 1.78 22.79 16.18
N VAL A 576 2.13 22.13 15.09
CA VAL A 576 1.66 22.48 13.73
C VAL A 576 0.56 21.57 13.21
N ILE A 577 0.50 20.33 13.68
CA ILE A 577 -0.62 19.40 13.45
C ILE A 577 -0.93 18.68 14.75
N ALA A 578 -2.20 18.63 15.13
CA ALA A 578 -2.70 17.85 16.24
C ALA A 578 -3.00 16.41 15.84
N SER A 579 -2.74 15.45 16.75
CA SER A 579 -3.40 14.15 16.75
C SER A 579 -4.67 14.23 17.60
N GLY A 580 -5.56 13.27 17.46
CA GLY A 580 -6.76 13.23 18.28
C GLY A 580 -8.02 13.69 17.56
N ASN A 581 -8.99 14.26 18.28
CA ASN A 581 -10.35 14.49 17.81
C ASN A 581 -10.49 15.31 16.52
N ASP A 582 -9.59 16.25 16.25
CA ASP A 582 -9.67 17.15 15.10
C ASP A 582 -9.18 16.51 13.79
N LEU A 583 -8.10 15.73 13.83
CA LEU A 583 -7.53 15.03 12.68
C LEU A 583 -7.54 13.52 12.82
N GLY A 584 -7.58 13.06 14.01
CA GLY A 584 -8.01 11.74 14.39
C GLY A 584 -7.06 10.60 14.18
N GLY A 585 -5.85 10.80 13.75
CA GLY A 585 -4.90 9.73 13.52
C GLY A 585 -3.54 10.00 14.12
N HIS A 586 -2.62 9.07 13.91
CA HIS A 586 -1.21 9.31 14.10
C HIS A 586 -0.69 10.14 12.94
N VAL A 587 0.12 11.15 13.24
CA VAL A 587 0.82 11.94 12.22
C VAL A 587 2.29 11.91 12.54
N ASN A 588 3.08 11.24 11.73
CA ASN A 588 4.49 11.02 11.99
C ASN A 588 5.36 11.20 10.72
N HIS A 589 6.67 10.98 10.84
CA HIS A 589 7.67 11.15 9.79
C HIS A 589 7.56 12.50 9.05
N PRO A 590 7.58 13.65 9.76
CA PRO A 590 7.50 14.93 9.12
C PRO A 590 8.80 15.28 8.39
N PHE A 591 8.68 15.88 7.20
CA PHE A 591 9.83 16.29 6.41
C PHE A 591 9.55 17.62 5.68
N PHE A 592 10.44 18.62 5.85
CA PHE A 592 10.31 19.90 5.18
C PHE A 592 10.50 19.81 3.67
N SER A 593 9.72 20.59 2.94
CA SER A 593 10.01 20.88 1.54
C SER A 593 11.35 21.65 1.41
N PRO A 594 12.01 21.59 0.24
CA PRO A 594 13.29 22.28 0.00
C PRO A 594 13.25 23.80 0.22
N ASP A 595 12.10 24.44 0.05
CA ASP A 595 11.87 25.86 0.33
C ASP A 595 11.53 26.14 1.81
N GLY A 596 11.20 25.11 2.58
CA GLY A 596 10.82 25.18 3.99
C GLY A 596 9.42 25.74 4.23
N LEU A 597 8.54 25.71 3.23
CA LEU A 597 7.17 26.26 3.32
C LEU A 597 6.09 25.18 3.42
N SER A 598 6.44 23.93 3.17
CA SER A 598 5.52 22.80 3.27
C SER A 598 6.16 21.66 4.07
N ILE A 599 5.33 20.82 4.65
CA ILE A 599 5.75 19.60 5.35
C ILE A 599 4.99 18.41 4.74
N VAL A 600 5.70 17.33 4.44
CA VAL A 600 5.12 16.02 4.14
C VAL A 600 5.11 15.19 5.41
N VAL A 601 4.07 14.41 5.60
CA VAL A 601 3.88 13.53 6.76
C VAL A 601 3.28 12.21 6.35
N THR A 602 3.45 11.20 7.20
CA THR A 602 2.67 9.96 7.18
C THR A 602 1.50 10.10 8.15
N SER A 603 0.29 9.73 7.73
CA SER A 603 -0.88 9.73 8.61
C SER A 603 -1.80 8.54 8.33
N ASP A 604 -2.40 8.00 9.38
CA ASP A 604 -3.43 6.97 9.33
C ASP A 604 -4.86 7.54 9.33
N LEU A 605 -5.00 8.83 9.06
CA LEU A 605 -6.27 9.57 9.09
C LEU A 605 -7.41 8.88 8.32
N ALA A 606 -7.08 8.27 7.20
CA ALA A 606 -8.05 7.66 6.31
C ALA A 606 -8.17 6.14 6.49
N ALA A 607 -7.51 5.57 7.49
CA ALA A 607 -7.49 4.14 7.74
C ALA A 607 -7.18 3.30 6.47
N VAL A 608 -7.36 2.00 6.55
CA VAL A 608 -7.19 1.06 5.43
C VAL A 608 -8.33 1.22 4.42
N SER A 609 -8.00 1.21 3.14
CA SER A 609 -8.95 1.47 2.04
C SER A 609 -9.40 0.21 1.28
N VAL A 610 -8.99 -0.98 1.72
CA VAL A 610 -9.41 -2.28 1.16
C VAL A 610 -9.59 -3.30 2.28
N ASP A 611 -10.17 -4.46 1.95
CA ASP A 611 -10.18 -5.60 2.86
C ASP A 611 -8.76 -6.13 3.03
N PRO A 612 -8.14 -5.97 4.22
CA PRO A 612 -6.71 -6.24 4.40
C PRO A 612 -6.35 -7.71 4.31
N ILE A 613 -7.30 -8.62 4.52
CA ILE A 613 -7.05 -10.06 4.41
C ILE A 613 -6.75 -10.50 2.98
N SER A 614 -7.14 -9.71 1.99
CA SER A 614 -6.84 -9.98 0.59
C SER A 614 -5.38 -9.73 0.21
N LEU A 615 -4.59 -9.17 1.13
CA LEU A 615 -3.22 -8.74 0.88
C LEU A 615 -2.23 -9.43 1.80
N PRO A 616 -1.01 -9.69 1.32
CA PRO A 616 0.10 -9.98 2.23
C PRO A 616 0.42 -8.70 2.99
N ILE A 617 0.12 -8.69 4.28
CA ILE A 617 0.44 -7.57 5.15
C ILE A 617 1.90 -7.68 5.54
N ILE A 618 2.68 -6.67 5.17
CA ILE A 618 4.07 -6.51 5.58
C ILE A 618 4.10 -5.44 6.67
N THR A 619 5.23 -5.15 7.21
CA THR A 619 5.47 -4.19 8.27
C THR A 619 4.78 -2.84 8.06
N HIS A 620 4.19 -2.27 9.11
CA HIS A 620 3.59 -0.95 9.11
C HIS A 620 4.47 0.04 9.88
N SER A 621 4.59 1.26 9.38
CA SER A 621 5.27 2.36 10.07
C SER A 621 4.29 3.29 10.79
N ALA A 622 3.04 3.28 10.40
CA ALA A 622 1.94 4.00 11.03
C ALA A 622 0.74 3.07 11.27
N ARG A 623 -0.07 3.39 12.25
CA ARG A 623 -1.25 2.60 12.58
C ARG A 623 -2.53 3.41 12.42
N PRO A 624 -3.59 2.76 11.93
CA PRO A 624 -3.64 1.39 11.41
C PRO A 624 -2.96 1.22 10.07
N TYR A 625 -2.83 2.28 9.26
CA TYR A 625 -2.27 2.21 7.92
C TYR A 625 -1.88 3.59 7.42
N GLY A 626 -0.62 3.79 7.02
CA GLY A 626 -0.10 5.09 6.62
C GLY A 626 -0.37 5.46 5.17
N ASP A 627 -0.71 6.73 4.97
CA ASP A 627 -0.66 7.42 3.68
C ASP A 627 0.10 8.73 3.80
N ILE A 628 0.54 9.26 2.68
CA ILE A 628 1.29 10.50 2.61
C ILE A 628 0.34 11.67 2.47
N PHE A 629 0.53 12.64 3.34
CA PHE A 629 -0.16 13.93 3.34
C PHE A 629 0.83 15.08 3.27
N THR A 630 0.37 16.21 2.77
CA THR A 630 1.14 17.46 2.77
C THR A 630 0.32 18.61 3.35
N PHE A 631 1.00 19.57 3.91
CA PHE A 631 0.41 20.82 4.36
C PHE A 631 1.42 21.97 4.29
N ASP A 632 0.90 23.18 4.10
CA ASP A 632 1.72 24.39 4.05
C ASP A 632 1.84 25.02 5.43
N ILE A 633 2.99 25.60 5.70
CA ILE A 633 3.28 26.34 6.93
C ILE A 633 3.82 27.72 6.60
N ASP A 634 3.65 28.66 7.54
CA ASP A 634 4.33 29.94 7.52
C ASP A 634 5.36 30.01 8.67
N PRO A 635 6.60 29.56 8.44
CA PRO A 635 7.60 29.45 9.50
C PRO A 635 8.12 30.81 9.99
N VAL A 636 7.75 31.91 9.35
CA VAL A 636 8.20 33.27 9.74
C VAL A 636 7.30 33.84 10.82
N ASN A 637 6.00 33.55 10.78
CA ASN A 637 5.00 34.10 11.68
C ASN A 637 4.54 33.14 12.77
N ILE A 638 5.26 32.06 13.02
CA ILE A 638 4.95 31.09 14.08
C ILE A 638 5.33 31.67 15.44
N THR A 639 4.35 31.83 16.31
CA THR A 639 4.54 32.24 17.72
C THR A 639 4.00 31.15 18.65
N GLU A 640 4.54 31.10 19.90
CA GLU A 640 4.22 30.10 20.94
C GLU A 640 2.72 29.87 21.22
N ASN A 641 1.87 30.86 20.94
CA ASN A 641 0.45 30.84 21.25
C ASN A 641 -0.44 30.81 20.03
N ASP A 642 0.08 30.45 18.85
CA ASP A 642 -0.69 30.55 17.61
C ASP A 642 -1.36 29.24 17.27
N ASP A 643 -2.56 28.97 17.83
CA ASP A 643 -3.52 27.99 17.32
C ASP A 643 -3.89 28.22 15.84
N ARG A 644 -3.39 29.32 15.23
CA ARG A 644 -3.61 29.72 13.83
C ARG A 644 -2.67 29.01 12.85
N VAL A 645 -1.68 28.28 13.31
CA VAL A 645 -0.85 27.39 12.48
C VAL A 645 -1.56 26.05 12.23
N LYS A 646 -2.90 26.05 12.26
CA LYS A 646 -3.67 24.94 11.71
C LYS A 646 -3.47 24.98 10.20
N PRO A 647 -2.98 23.90 9.58
CA PRO A 647 -2.86 23.88 8.12
C PRO A 647 -4.24 24.18 7.53
N LYS A 648 -4.31 25.18 6.66
CA LYS A 648 -5.56 25.53 5.97
C LYS A 648 -6.05 24.39 5.10
N VAL A 649 -5.14 23.56 4.63
CA VAL A 649 -5.41 22.41 3.77
C VAL A 649 -4.44 21.29 4.13
N PHE A 650 -5.00 20.12 4.49
CA PHE A 650 -4.26 18.88 4.72
C PHE A 650 -4.54 17.95 3.56
N ASN A 651 -3.62 17.90 2.61
CA ASN A 651 -3.79 17.23 1.32
C ASN A 651 -3.27 15.80 1.40
N ARG A 652 -4.13 14.81 1.14
CA ARG A 652 -3.72 13.45 0.89
C ARG A 652 -3.16 13.34 -0.53
N ILE A 653 -1.94 12.86 -0.70
CA ILE A 653 -1.29 12.74 -2.00
C ILE A 653 -1.07 11.30 -2.44
N THR A 654 -1.31 10.33 -1.55
CA THR A 654 -1.32 8.90 -1.88
C THR A 654 -2.62 8.26 -1.45
N HIS A 655 -3.06 7.28 -2.23
CA HIS A 655 -4.09 6.32 -1.87
C HIS A 655 -3.68 4.97 -2.42
N SER A 656 -3.54 3.98 -1.58
CA SER A 656 -3.28 2.62 -2.03
C SER A 656 -3.69 1.61 -0.97
N ARG A 657 -3.85 0.36 -1.38
CA ARG A 657 -4.07 -0.75 -0.45
C ARG A 657 -2.84 -1.06 0.37
N PHE A 658 -1.65 -0.69 -0.13
CA PHE A 658 -0.39 -0.85 0.59
C PHE A 658 -0.08 0.40 1.40
N GLU A 659 0.64 0.23 2.50
CA GLU A 659 1.12 1.37 3.25
C GLU A 659 2.04 2.26 2.40
N ASN A 660 1.83 3.58 2.50
CA ASN A 660 2.73 4.60 1.99
C ASN A 660 3.20 5.44 3.18
N SER A 661 4.48 5.41 3.47
CA SER A 661 5.03 6.09 4.66
C SER A 661 6.42 6.67 4.41
N THR A 662 6.96 7.37 5.37
CA THR A 662 8.31 7.96 5.35
C THR A 662 8.63 8.78 4.09
N GLY A 663 7.65 9.50 3.57
CA GLY A 663 7.83 10.34 2.38
C GLY A 663 8.84 11.47 2.60
N THR A 664 9.59 11.81 1.56
CA THR A 664 10.55 12.93 1.57
C THR A 664 10.37 13.82 0.35
N TRP A 665 10.53 15.13 0.54
CA TRP A 665 10.50 16.10 -0.54
C TRP A 665 11.79 16.14 -1.35
N THR A 666 11.64 16.45 -2.64
CA THR A 666 12.75 16.80 -3.53
C THR A 666 12.34 17.86 -4.54
N ASN A 667 13.30 18.63 -5.01
CA ASN A 667 13.17 19.53 -6.16
C ASN A 667 13.80 18.94 -7.43
N SER A 668 14.25 17.68 -7.37
CA SER A 668 14.81 17.01 -8.54
C SER A 668 13.67 16.50 -9.41
N PRO A 669 13.58 16.90 -10.69
CA PRO A 669 12.52 16.39 -11.56
C PRO A 669 12.69 14.87 -11.75
N ALA A 670 11.69 14.08 -11.36
CA ALA A 670 11.64 12.62 -11.51
C ALA A 670 11.93 12.15 -12.94
N ARG A 671 11.68 12.99 -13.94
CA ARG A 671 12.01 12.74 -15.35
C ARG A 671 13.51 12.55 -15.64
N LYS A 672 14.40 12.98 -14.73
CA LYS A 672 15.87 12.74 -14.86
C LYS A 672 16.26 11.38 -14.33
N VAL A 673 15.48 10.78 -13.45
CA VAL A 673 15.66 9.42 -13.00
C VAL A 673 14.84 8.57 -13.97
N LYS A 674 15.45 8.08 -15.03
CA LYS A 674 14.83 7.05 -15.85
C LYS A 674 14.65 5.83 -14.95
N ALA A 675 13.41 5.47 -14.65
CA ALA A 675 13.08 4.13 -14.21
C ALA A 675 13.32 3.19 -15.40
N SER A 676 14.56 2.91 -15.72
CA SER A 676 14.90 2.11 -16.87
C SER A 676 15.83 0.98 -16.45
N ARG A 677 15.73 -0.09 -17.22
CA ARG A 677 16.57 -1.29 -17.17
C ARG A 677 18.09 -1.02 -17.13
N ASP A 678 18.52 0.25 -17.26
CA ASP A 678 19.91 0.67 -17.42
C ASP A 678 20.56 1.24 -16.13
N LEU A 679 19.90 1.15 -14.96
CA LEU A 679 20.39 1.76 -13.71
C LEU A 679 21.50 0.93 -13.02
N LEU A 680 21.67 -0.33 -13.40
CA LEU A 680 22.66 -1.21 -12.82
C LEU A 680 23.80 -1.48 -13.80
N ASN A 681 25.01 -1.52 -13.27
CA ASN A 681 26.18 -1.88 -14.05
C ASN A 681 26.28 -3.41 -14.11
N ASP A 682 26.20 -4.01 -15.30
CA ASP A 682 26.20 -5.47 -15.51
C ASP A 682 27.45 -6.18 -14.90
N GLU A 683 28.55 -5.46 -14.70
CA GLU A 683 29.76 -6.02 -14.09
C GLU A 683 29.68 -6.13 -12.56
N GLU A 684 29.00 -5.18 -11.88
CA GLU A 684 28.82 -5.21 -10.42
C GLU A 684 27.81 -6.27 -9.99
N LEU A 685 26.87 -6.62 -10.86
CA LEU A 685 25.86 -7.66 -10.61
C LEU A 685 26.46 -9.08 -10.72
N LYS A 686 27.47 -9.28 -11.56
CA LYS A 686 28.11 -10.60 -11.76
C LYS A 686 29.04 -11.02 -10.62
N GLU A 687 29.53 -10.08 -9.80
CA GLU A 687 30.45 -10.36 -8.69
C GLU A 687 29.77 -10.64 -7.35
N LYS A 688 28.45 -10.45 -7.24
CA LYS A 688 27.72 -10.62 -5.97
C LYS A 688 26.76 -11.80 -6.02
N ASP A 689 26.97 -12.71 -5.09
CA ASP A 689 26.07 -13.84 -4.84
C ASP A 689 24.82 -13.36 -4.09
N PHE A 690 23.81 -12.89 -4.83
CA PHE A 690 22.52 -12.42 -4.30
C PHE A 690 21.59 -13.55 -3.84
N THR A 691 22.02 -14.83 -3.96
CA THR A 691 21.23 -15.99 -3.54
C THR A 691 20.96 -16.05 -2.03
N LYS A 692 21.54 -15.11 -1.25
CA LYS A 692 21.39 -15.03 0.21
C LYS A 692 20.40 -13.97 0.68
N VAL A 693 19.84 -13.16 -0.19
CA VAL A 693 18.76 -12.23 0.16
C VAL A 693 17.47 -13.06 0.21
N ALA A 694 17.17 -13.59 1.38
CA ALA A 694 15.92 -14.34 1.58
C ALA A 694 14.73 -13.43 1.29
N CYS A 695 13.84 -13.88 0.41
CA CYS A 695 12.53 -13.25 0.23
C CYS A 695 11.86 -13.13 1.61
N PRO A 696 11.43 -11.94 2.08
CA PRO A 696 10.79 -11.76 3.39
C PRO A 696 9.51 -12.60 3.56
N TYR A 697 8.99 -13.15 2.47
CA TYR A 697 7.85 -14.08 2.44
C TYR A 697 8.15 -15.51 2.89
N ARG A 698 9.41 -15.89 3.13
CA ARG A 698 9.76 -17.23 3.65
C ARG A 698 9.74 -17.32 5.17
N GLY A 699 9.62 -16.22 5.89
CA GLY A 699 9.47 -16.18 7.34
C GLY A 699 8.00 -15.99 7.70
N GLY A 700 7.37 -17.03 8.22
CA GLY A 700 6.03 -16.94 8.75
C GLY A 700 5.93 -15.86 9.83
N CYS A 701 4.82 -15.15 9.86
CA CYS A 701 4.42 -14.31 10.97
C CYS A 701 4.43 -15.16 12.27
N ASN A 702 5.34 -14.86 13.19
CA ASN A 702 5.21 -15.16 14.62
C ASN A 702 4.62 -13.95 15.32
#